data_c06a2af08eaec36367d65f529c3652e2
#
_entry.id   c06a2af08eaec36367d65f529c3652e2
#
_cell.length_a   1.000
_cell.length_b   1.000
_cell.length_c   1.000
_cell.angle_alpha   90.00
_cell.angle_beta   90.00
_cell.angle_gamma   90.00
#
_symmetry.space_group_name_H-M   'P 1'
#
loop_
_entity.id
_entity.type
_entity.pdbx_description
1 polymer ?
#
loop_
_entity_poly.entity_id
_entity_poly.type
_entity_poly.pdbx_seq_one_letter_code
_entity_poly.pdbx_strand_id
1 'polypeptide(L)'
;MYQAIHYDDHGPMTDPCRYLRRHDLVYRRPALRPYDGVPVGTGDAGGLLYQTAYGLELTVNHADALDYASDGAMQAWAWEAEERQTAPVSCGHLSIRSTLPIFDWVYLEAFEQRLILSTASIEGRAKTPFAEASWKLYAPREPDVLVLELEIEQTEEAALEIQIDKWPSPSFFHHYEQILDIHDKNLYCVRAEANRDALLVTQALRRCRTALAVSCGGEPEQLNSHAVCCRFPKQKRHRLTLYLAARASAEASVRENTLAALTAAKDAPSLWQTHCRYWQDFWSRSFLHLQENDYLENLCYLHLYQMGCGNLGKNPLTFAGLWGWFRDARNWGHFYHWNHQQNYWGLYAVGHGELCENYLDYRFRMLPHAIADAKRLFGVEGAFYSDISNLNGFQAIEPDTVRNLSVGAQIALDFYRRVRYQPDEVFLRERALPVMTACAEFYQNLLELRGGVLQLRGGSTAFESYWNLEQNLVDQVLLRALFHALLTLNDAYALDLDAAGYQAVLDRLPPLQTETVLHNGEALEIFCVGQTWSHAPVQYAQGEYPLSPFPAALLAPVWPSGWIGLDDAGSRLFAIMRNTARVVFDRDVYQIGKLGCCGHTPSPETAARLGMREDAERILHHFISSYQLFPNSLMHFADITQAQQWSAVDRPQILPREITATQWEQMHEKAFGNRTQIPSEWFLHCYFEAAANLFAGTLELLLQSRGGVIYVFPALAEARTAMFTLWAEDGFRVTSECANGDIRYIAVESTRGGLCRVCLPWTASVCIRTGHTEAAFTLDGKILSFETAPDTRYLIFRREFPPENYYHNPFPYHINEGKKTFDRASLGLSAYY
;
A
#
# COMPACT_ATOMS: atom_id res chain seq x y z
N MET A 1 7.64 31.07 -16.19
CA MET A 1 7.68 29.61 -16.33
C MET A 1 8.44 29.09 -15.13
N TYR A 2 7.87 28.20 -14.33
CA TYR A 2 8.50 27.68 -13.13
C TYR A 2 9.42 26.52 -13.50
N GLN A 3 10.64 26.48 -12.96
CA GLN A 3 11.54 25.34 -13.08
C GLN A 3 11.44 24.50 -11.81
N ALA A 4 10.90 23.29 -11.91
CA ALA A 4 10.93 22.30 -10.84
C ALA A 4 12.33 21.67 -10.68
N ILE A 5 13.21 21.92 -11.63
CA ILE A 5 14.56 21.38 -11.67
C ILE A 5 15.54 22.54 -11.77
N HIS A 6 16.44 22.59 -10.81
CA HIS A 6 17.58 23.49 -10.83
C HIS A 6 18.82 22.68 -11.16
N TYR A 7 19.73 23.27 -11.90
CA TYR A 7 21.02 22.66 -12.20
C TYR A 7 22.11 23.50 -11.55
N ASP A 8 22.93 22.85 -10.76
CA ASP A 8 24.14 23.43 -10.18
C ASP A 8 25.40 22.73 -10.73
N ASP A 9 26.58 23.07 -10.22
CA ASP A 9 27.84 22.46 -10.64
C ASP A 9 27.92 20.94 -10.36
N HIS A 10 27.02 20.42 -9.56
CA HIS A 10 26.91 19.00 -9.19
C HIS A 10 25.82 18.26 -9.96
N GLY A 11 25.02 18.92 -10.78
CA GLY A 11 23.99 18.34 -11.62
C GLY A 11 22.57 18.79 -11.27
N PRO A 12 21.55 18.02 -11.65
CA PRO A 12 20.17 18.42 -11.46
C PRO A 12 19.71 18.33 -10.01
N MET A 13 18.99 19.35 -9.55
CA MET A 13 18.30 19.43 -8.27
C MET A 13 16.80 19.56 -8.51
N THR A 14 15.99 18.81 -7.80
CA THR A 14 14.53 18.86 -7.92
C THR A 14 13.89 19.64 -6.76
N ASP A 15 12.80 20.38 -7.03
CA ASP A 15 11.94 21.00 -6.03
C ASP A 15 10.54 20.38 -6.12
N PRO A 16 10.31 19.24 -5.42
CA PRO A 16 9.06 18.54 -5.49
C PRO A 16 7.87 19.37 -4.99
N CYS A 17 8.04 20.18 -3.95
CA CYS A 17 6.93 20.87 -3.31
C CYS A 17 6.16 21.81 -4.23
N ARG A 18 6.87 22.54 -5.08
CA ARG A 18 6.20 23.39 -6.07
C ARG A 18 5.65 22.58 -7.24
N TYR A 19 6.39 21.56 -7.66
CA TYR A 19 5.98 20.68 -8.75
C TYR A 19 4.67 19.97 -8.44
N LEU A 20 4.47 19.52 -7.19
CA LEU A 20 3.29 18.78 -6.75
C LEU A 20 1.96 19.52 -6.93
N ARG A 21 1.96 20.85 -7.06
CA ARG A 21 0.74 21.61 -7.28
C ARG A 21 0.00 21.23 -8.58
N ARG A 22 0.69 20.62 -9.55
CA ARG A 22 0.07 20.05 -10.74
C ARG A 22 -0.75 18.79 -10.46
N HIS A 23 -0.55 18.20 -9.28
CA HIS A 23 -1.21 16.98 -8.84
C HIS A 23 -2.19 17.21 -7.70
N ASP A 24 -2.48 18.47 -7.35
CA ASP A 24 -3.54 18.81 -6.41
C ASP A 24 -4.85 18.14 -6.83
N LEU A 25 -5.55 17.54 -5.86
CA LEU A 25 -6.86 16.95 -6.10
C LEU A 25 -7.94 18.02 -5.99
N VAL A 26 -8.70 18.25 -7.04
CA VAL A 26 -9.65 19.38 -7.12
C VAL A 26 -11.08 18.91 -7.27
N TYR A 27 -11.92 19.32 -6.35
CA TYR A 27 -13.36 19.09 -6.36
C TYR A 27 -14.08 20.40 -6.64
N ARG A 28 -14.88 20.41 -7.70
CA ARG A 28 -15.74 21.56 -8.09
C ARG A 28 -17.20 21.38 -7.66
N ARG A 29 -17.49 20.34 -6.92
CA ARG A 29 -18.76 20.05 -6.26
C ARG A 29 -18.52 19.26 -4.98
N PRO A 30 -19.48 19.25 -4.03
CA PRO A 30 -19.39 18.47 -2.82
C PRO A 30 -19.21 16.96 -3.10
N ALA A 31 -18.40 16.31 -2.28
CA ALA A 31 -18.33 14.86 -2.21
C ALA A 31 -19.46 14.39 -1.28
N LEU A 32 -20.53 13.88 -1.86
CA LEU A 32 -21.74 13.49 -1.11
C LEU A 32 -21.67 12.09 -0.51
N ARG A 33 -20.73 11.27 -1.00
CA ARG A 33 -20.48 9.94 -0.45
C ARG A 33 -19.20 9.97 0.38
N PRO A 34 -19.17 9.32 1.53
CA PRO A 34 -17.96 9.26 2.37
C PRO A 34 -16.71 8.77 1.62
N TYR A 35 -16.87 7.73 0.78
CA TYR A 35 -15.77 7.16 0.00
C TYR A 35 -15.19 8.11 -1.06
N ASP A 36 -15.96 9.10 -1.50
CA ASP A 36 -15.47 10.15 -2.40
C ASP A 36 -14.76 11.29 -1.64
N GLY A 37 -14.78 11.23 -0.31
CA GLY A 37 -14.19 12.25 0.56
C GLY A 37 -12.69 12.37 0.38
N VAL A 38 -12.17 13.56 0.67
CA VAL A 38 -10.75 13.85 0.55
C VAL A 38 -10.00 13.30 1.77
N PRO A 39 -8.96 12.46 1.59
CA PRO A 39 -8.21 11.87 2.69
C PRO A 39 -7.30 12.90 3.38
N VAL A 40 -7.18 12.77 4.71
CA VAL A 40 -6.27 13.53 5.56
C VAL A 40 -5.80 12.68 6.74
N GLY A 41 -4.53 12.79 7.15
CA GLY A 41 -4.04 12.03 8.29
C GLY A 41 -2.73 12.51 8.85
N THR A 42 -2.48 12.14 10.10
CA THR A 42 -1.29 12.47 10.89
C THR A 42 -0.16 11.45 10.72
N GLY A 43 -0.46 10.30 10.13
CA GLY A 43 0.33 9.09 10.13
C GLY A 43 -0.32 7.98 10.95
N ASP A 44 -1.01 8.30 12.02
CA ASP A 44 -1.68 7.37 12.93
C ASP A 44 -3.20 7.55 12.91
N ALA A 45 -3.68 8.78 12.95
CA ALA A 45 -5.09 9.13 12.90
C ALA A 45 -5.42 9.87 11.59
N GLY A 46 -6.61 9.64 11.08
CA GLY A 46 -7.04 10.31 9.86
C GLY A 46 -8.47 9.96 9.46
N GLY A 47 -8.88 10.46 8.31
CA GLY A 47 -10.24 10.25 7.83
C GLY A 47 -10.51 10.84 6.47
N LEU A 48 -11.77 10.79 6.08
CA LEU A 48 -12.27 11.30 4.82
C LEU A 48 -13.19 12.50 5.08
N LEU A 49 -12.84 13.65 4.51
CA LEU A 49 -13.63 14.87 4.56
C LEU A 49 -14.61 14.89 3.39
N TYR A 50 -15.89 14.95 3.68
CA TYR A 50 -16.97 15.03 2.69
C TYR A 50 -18.06 16.02 3.15
N GLN A 51 -19.12 16.19 2.39
CA GLN A 51 -20.15 17.16 2.67
C GLN A 51 -21.55 16.54 2.65
N THR A 52 -22.42 17.08 3.50
CA THR A 52 -23.89 16.98 3.38
C THR A 52 -24.46 18.32 2.94
N ALA A 53 -25.76 18.40 2.64
CA ALA A 53 -26.39 19.66 2.28
C ALA A 53 -26.21 20.77 3.31
N TYR A 54 -26.08 20.44 4.57
CA TYR A 54 -26.06 21.38 5.70
C TYR A 54 -24.70 21.49 6.38
N GLY A 55 -23.69 20.71 6.02
CA GLY A 55 -22.45 20.76 6.76
C GLY A 55 -21.27 19.96 6.20
N LEU A 56 -20.16 20.07 6.92
CA LEU A 56 -18.97 19.26 6.73
C LEU A 56 -19.05 18.01 7.59
N GLU A 57 -18.62 16.89 7.01
CA GLU A 57 -18.60 15.58 7.66
C GLU A 57 -17.18 15.01 7.55
N LEU A 58 -16.69 14.45 8.65
CA LEU A 58 -15.38 13.81 8.70
C LEU A 58 -15.48 12.45 9.39
N THR A 59 -15.16 11.37 8.68
CA THR A 59 -14.91 10.08 9.32
C THR A 59 -13.58 10.14 10.06
N VAL A 60 -13.46 9.50 11.21
CA VAL A 60 -12.21 9.51 11.98
C VAL A 60 -11.83 8.09 12.37
N ASN A 61 -10.66 7.66 11.90
CA ASN A 61 -10.07 6.36 12.16
C ASN A 61 -8.66 6.51 12.76
N HIS A 62 -8.12 5.41 13.27
CA HIS A 62 -6.76 5.36 13.78
C HIS A 62 -6.13 4.04 13.35
N ALA A 63 -4.85 4.03 12.97
CA ALA A 63 -4.15 2.86 12.45
C ALA A 63 -4.16 1.68 13.46
N ASP A 64 -4.09 1.97 14.74
CA ASP A 64 -4.12 0.98 15.82
C ASP A 64 -5.53 0.71 16.38
N ALA A 65 -6.58 1.24 15.76
CA ALA A 65 -7.96 0.94 16.13
C ALA A 65 -8.38 -0.44 15.64
N LEU A 66 -7.77 -1.46 16.21
CA LEU A 66 -7.93 -2.86 15.86
C LEU A 66 -8.38 -3.63 17.11
N ASP A 67 -9.50 -4.34 16.99
CA ASP A 67 -9.98 -5.22 18.04
C ASP A 67 -9.88 -6.68 17.61
N TYR A 68 -9.83 -7.57 18.58
CA TYR A 68 -9.92 -8.99 18.30
C TYR A 68 -10.59 -9.72 19.46
N ALA A 69 -11.17 -10.83 19.12
CA ALA A 69 -12.10 -11.43 20.01
C ALA A 69 -11.47 -12.40 21.01
N SER A 70 -10.24 -12.93 20.81
CA SER A 70 -9.67 -13.90 21.77
C SER A 70 -8.18 -13.75 22.03
N ASP A 71 -7.76 -14.32 23.17
CA ASP A 71 -6.37 -14.47 23.61
C ASP A 71 -5.72 -15.75 23.14
N GLY A 72 -6.49 -16.67 22.57
CA GLY A 72 -6.04 -18.00 22.17
C GLY A 72 -5.26 -18.01 20.88
N ALA A 73 -4.41 -19.02 20.73
CA ALA A 73 -3.90 -19.39 19.42
C ALA A 73 -5.11 -19.67 18.51
N MET A 74 -5.04 -19.19 17.27
CA MET A 74 -6.03 -19.55 16.28
C MET A 74 -5.95 -21.06 16.09
N GLN A 75 -7.03 -21.78 16.40
CA GLN A 75 -7.10 -23.22 16.19
C GLN A 75 -7.65 -23.46 14.80
N ALA A 76 -7.25 -24.56 14.20
CA ALA A 76 -7.74 -24.96 12.88
C ALA A 76 -9.25 -24.81 12.75
N TRP A 77 -9.70 -24.24 11.65
CA TRP A 77 -11.10 -24.08 11.25
C TRP A 77 -12.00 -23.45 12.28
N ALA A 78 -12.04 -22.23 12.24
CA ALA A 78 -13.12 -21.59 12.90
C ALA A 78 -13.50 -20.30 12.20
N TRP A 79 -13.98 -20.47 11.09
CA TRP A 79 -14.92 -19.56 10.48
C TRP A 79 -16.06 -19.20 11.44
N GLU A 80 -16.32 -20.05 12.43
CA GLU A 80 -17.43 -19.95 13.38
C GLU A 80 -17.09 -19.26 14.71
N ALA A 81 -15.84 -19.03 15.04
CA ALA A 81 -15.51 -18.46 16.35
C ALA A 81 -15.21 -16.98 16.25
N GLU A 82 -16.08 -16.18 16.86
CA GLU A 82 -15.90 -14.73 17.13
C GLU A 82 -14.49 -14.34 17.61
N GLU A 83 -13.83 -15.30 18.21
CA GLU A 83 -12.61 -15.12 18.98
C GLU A 83 -11.36 -14.93 18.16
N ARG A 84 -11.40 -14.92 16.83
CA ARG A 84 -10.23 -15.14 15.99
C ARG A 84 -9.88 -14.00 15.07
N GLN A 85 -10.75 -13.01 14.97
CA GLN A 85 -10.58 -11.99 13.97
C GLN A 85 -10.05 -10.70 14.57
N THR A 86 -9.01 -10.19 13.93
CA THR A 86 -8.67 -8.79 14.04
C THR A 86 -9.67 -8.00 13.22
N ALA A 87 -10.28 -7.00 13.82
CA ALA A 87 -11.26 -6.14 13.17
C ALA A 87 -10.86 -4.68 13.31
N PRO A 88 -10.71 -3.95 12.21
CA PRO A 88 -10.58 -2.51 12.27
C PRO A 88 -11.88 -1.90 12.79
N VAL A 89 -11.74 -0.91 13.67
CA VAL A 89 -12.87 -0.18 14.24
C VAL A 89 -12.68 1.32 14.01
N SER A 90 -13.78 2.03 13.74
CA SER A 90 -13.75 3.49 13.62
C SER A 90 -13.56 4.14 14.99
N CYS A 91 -12.89 5.27 15.06
CA CYS A 91 -12.83 6.09 16.27
C CYS A 91 -14.08 6.96 16.45
N GLY A 92 -14.76 7.27 15.36
CA GLY A 92 -15.99 8.06 15.39
C GLY A 92 -16.17 8.89 14.15
N HIS A 93 -17.07 9.84 14.26
CA HIS A 93 -17.48 10.72 13.17
C HIS A 93 -17.69 12.14 13.71
N LEU A 94 -17.26 13.13 12.94
CA LEU A 94 -17.51 14.55 13.21
C LEU A 94 -18.50 15.07 12.18
N SER A 95 -19.51 15.80 12.65
CA SER A 95 -20.43 16.60 11.82
C SER A 95 -20.38 18.07 12.26
N ILE A 96 -20.28 18.99 11.33
CA ILE A 96 -20.38 20.42 11.56
C ILE A 96 -21.51 20.94 10.71
N ARG A 97 -22.60 21.38 11.31
CA ARG A 97 -23.85 21.70 10.62
C ARG A 97 -24.36 23.11 10.93
N SER A 98 -24.77 23.79 9.88
CA SER A 98 -25.58 25.03 10.02
C SER A 98 -27.06 24.69 9.87
N THR A 99 -27.90 25.54 10.41
CA THR A 99 -29.36 25.52 10.14
C THR A 99 -29.71 26.00 8.73
N LEU A 100 -28.77 26.63 8.03
CA LEU A 100 -28.87 27.00 6.61
C LEU A 100 -28.17 26.03 5.71
N PRO A 101 -28.65 25.76 4.49
CA PRO A 101 -28.00 24.85 3.53
C PRO A 101 -26.76 25.50 2.94
N ILE A 102 -25.58 25.05 3.38
CA ILE A 102 -24.28 25.59 2.95
C ILE A 102 -23.75 24.88 1.70
N PHE A 103 -24.00 23.58 1.59
CA PHE A 103 -23.46 22.73 0.53
C PHE A 103 -24.54 22.05 -0.32
N ASP A 104 -25.79 22.49 -0.18
CA ASP A 104 -26.87 21.91 -0.97
C ASP A 104 -26.68 22.29 -2.44
N TRP A 105 -26.54 21.26 -3.28
CA TRP A 105 -26.28 21.41 -4.71
C TRP A 105 -27.35 22.23 -5.47
N VAL A 106 -28.60 22.29 -4.96
CA VAL A 106 -29.67 23.06 -5.55
C VAL A 106 -29.42 24.59 -5.42
N TYR A 107 -28.73 24.98 -4.35
CA TYR A 107 -28.47 26.38 -4.05
C TYR A 107 -27.00 26.78 -4.26
N LEU A 108 -26.15 25.85 -4.61
CA LEU A 108 -24.72 26.07 -4.70
C LEU A 108 -24.38 26.98 -5.91
N GLU A 109 -23.87 28.16 -5.66
CA GLU A 109 -23.40 29.12 -6.66
C GLU A 109 -21.93 28.89 -7.03
N ALA A 110 -21.12 28.49 -6.04
CA ALA A 110 -19.71 28.16 -6.23
C ALA A 110 -19.25 27.16 -5.18
N PHE A 111 -18.39 26.24 -5.62
CA PHE A 111 -17.72 25.29 -4.74
C PHE A 111 -16.33 24.96 -5.28
N GLU A 112 -15.37 24.97 -4.38
CA GLU A 112 -14.04 24.39 -4.62
C GLU A 112 -13.53 23.77 -3.33
N GLN A 113 -13.09 22.52 -3.40
CA GLN A 113 -12.29 21.88 -2.37
C GLN A 113 -11.04 21.29 -3.02
N ARG A 114 -9.91 21.55 -2.43
CA ARG A 114 -8.60 21.17 -2.97
C ARG A 114 -7.77 20.49 -1.90
N LEU A 115 -7.26 19.29 -2.21
CA LEU A 115 -6.12 18.73 -1.51
C LEU A 115 -4.86 19.33 -2.12
N ILE A 116 -4.14 20.10 -1.35
CA ILE A 116 -2.86 20.69 -1.73
C ILE A 116 -1.76 19.69 -1.30
N LEU A 117 -1.26 18.89 -2.24
CA LEU A 117 -0.32 17.82 -1.92
C LEU A 117 0.97 18.35 -1.30
N SER A 118 1.49 19.46 -1.79
CA SER A 118 2.75 20.02 -1.30
C SER A 118 2.75 20.37 0.18
N THR A 119 1.58 20.72 0.72
CA THR A 119 1.36 21.03 2.13
C THR A 119 0.46 20.04 2.84
N ALA A 120 0.02 18.99 2.15
CA ALA A 120 -0.88 17.96 2.69
C ALA A 120 -2.08 18.56 3.45
N SER A 121 -2.69 19.59 2.89
CA SER A 121 -3.82 20.29 3.47
C SER A 121 -5.02 20.30 2.54
N ILE A 122 -6.21 20.26 3.11
CA ILE A 122 -7.46 20.43 2.38
C ILE A 122 -7.94 21.85 2.60
N GLU A 123 -8.05 22.62 1.52
CA GLU A 123 -8.63 23.95 1.55
C GLU A 123 -9.89 23.98 0.70
N GLY A 124 -10.91 24.68 1.18
CA GLY A 124 -12.15 24.74 0.43
C GLY A 124 -12.95 26.01 0.68
N ARG A 125 -13.87 26.26 -0.24
CA ARG A 125 -14.86 27.34 -0.18
C ARG A 125 -16.15 26.91 -0.85
N ALA A 126 -17.26 27.40 -0.32
CA ALA A 126 -18.59 27.22 -0.88
C ALA A 126 -19.37 28.48 -0.79
N LYS A 127 -20.24 28.72 -1.75
CA LYS A 127 -21.15 29.88 -1.77
C LYS A 127 -22.55 29.45 -2.19
N THR A 128 -23.53 29.85 -1.40
CA THR A 128 -24.95 29.73 -1.68
C THR A 128 -25.61 31.11 -1.49
N PRO A 129 -26.87 31.31 -1.87
CA PRO A 129 -27.61 32.54 -1.53
C PRO A 129 -27.73 32.82 -0.02
N PHE A 130 -27.46 31.81 0.81
CA PHE A 130 -27.65 31.89 2.27
C PHE A 130 -26.36 32.06 3.04
N ALA A 131 -25.23 31.57 2.49
CA ALA A 131 -23.96 31.58 3.20
C ALA A 131 -22.76 31.50 2.26
N GLU A 132 -21.65 32.05 2.74
CA GLU A 132 -20.30 31.82 2.23
C GLU A 132 -19.51 31.06 3.30
N ALA A 133 -18.87 29.92 2.94
CA ALA A 133 -18.07 29.14 3.85
C ALA A 133 -16.67 28.91 3.28
N SER A 134 -15.68 28.98 4.15
CA SER A 134 -14.30 28.57 3.84
C SER A 134 -13.74 27.70 4.95
N TRP A 135 -12.93 26.72 4.58
CA TRP A 135 -12.31 25.82 5.53
C TRP A 135 -10.90 25.43 5.12
N LYS A 136 -10.09 25.11 6.13
CA LYS A 136 -8.77 24.55 5.98
C LYS A 136 -8.58 23.42 6.99
N LEU A 137 -8.27 22.22 6.50
CA LEU A 137 -8.01 21.05 7.33
C LEU A 137 -6.59 20.55 7.07
N TYR A 138 -5.82 20.34 8.13
CA TYR A 138 -4.48 19.78 8.07
C TYR A 138 -4.21 18.92 9.31
N ALA A 139 -3.18 18.09 9.26
CA ALA A 139 -2.94 17.06 10.25
C ALA A 139 -1.46 17.06 10.70
N PRO A 140 -1.05 17.90 11.67
CA PRO A 140 0.29 17.88 12.22
C PRO A 140 0.53 16.57 12.99
N ARG A 141 1.70 15.97 12.80
CA ARG A 141 2.08 14.72 13.47
C ARG A 141 2.34 14.90 14.97
N GLU A 142 2.85 16.02 15.36
CA GLU A 142 3.08 16.39 16.75
C GLU A 142 2.34 17.70 17.03
N PRO A 143 1.34 17.64 17.89
CA PRO A 143 0.95 16.61 18.85
C PRO A 143 -0.05 15.56 18.32
N ASP A 144 -0.02 15.16 17.06
CA ASP A 144 -0.87 14.16 16.41
C ASP A 144 -2.35 14.48 16.58
N VAL A 145 -2.78 15.50 15.88
CA VAL A 145 -4.16 16.01 15.85
C VAL A 145 -4.53 16.43 14.44
N LEU A 146 -5.82 16.48 14.16
CA LEU A 146 -6.33 17.20 13.00
C LEU A 146 -6.74 18.60 13.43
N VAL A 147 -6.44 19.59 12.61
CA VAL A 147 -6.78 20.99 12.84
C VAL A 147 -7.70 21.46 11.72
N LEU A 148 -8.91 21.87 12.08
CA LEU A 148 -9.87 22.43 11.15
C LEU A 148 -10.13 23.91 11.48
N GLU A 149 -9.73 24.77 10.57
CA GLU A 149 -10.08 26.19 10.56
C GLU A 149 -11.33 26.36 9.68
N LEU A 150 -12.37 26.97 10.22
CA LEU A 150 -13.66 27.16 9.56
C LEU A 150 -14.14 28.58 9.72
N GLU A 151 -14.56 29.20 8.63
CA GLU A 151 -15.24 30.48 8.62
C GLU A 151 -16.52 30.35 7.79
N ILE A 152 -17.63 30.80 8.37
CA ILE A 152 -18.95 30.82 7.72
C ILE A 152 -19.55 32.19 7.93
N GLU A 153 -19.90 32.88 6.85
CA GLU A 153 -20.66 34.12 6.84
C GLU A 153 -22.05 33.85 6.26
N GLN A 154 -23.10 34.22 7.01
CA GLN A 154 -24.49 33.90 6.71
C GLN A 154 -25.31 35.16 6.51
N THR A 155 -26.26 35.12 5.60
CA THR A 155 -27.15 36.24 5.32
C THR A 155 -28.09 36.53 6.48
N GLU A 156 -28.49 35.53 7.23
CA GLU A 156 -29.30 35.61 8.45
C GLU A 156 -28.52 35.02 9.64
N GLU A 157 -28.93 35.38 10.85
CA GLU A 157 -28.38 34.80 12.07
C GLU A 157 -28.79 33.31 12.17
N ALA A 158 -27.86 32.44 12.02
CA ALA A 158 -28.06 30.99 12.10
C ALA A 158 -27.17 30.37 13.16
N ALA A 159 -27.63 29.26 13.76
CA ALA A 159 -26.86 28.48 14.70
C ALA A 159 -25.90 27.52 13.97
N LEU A 160 -24.79 27.28 14.64
CA LEU A 160 -23.85 26.23 14.20
C LEU A 160 -23.78 25.15 15.27
N GLU A 161 -23.78 23.91 14.84
CA GLU A 161 -23.65 22.74 15.69
C GLU A 161 -22.45 21.92 15.29
N ILE A 162 -21.63 21.52 16.26
CA ILE A 162 -20.54 20.56 16.11
C ILE A 162 -20.94 19.31 16.89
N GLN A 163 -21.07 18.20 16.20
CA GLN A 163 -21.42 16.92 16.80
C GLN A 163 -20.31 15.90 16.58
N ILE A 164 -20.02 15.12 17.59
CA ILE A 164 -19.30 13.86 17.41
C ILE A 164 -20.18 12.68 17.85
N ASP A 165 -20.09 11.62 17.11
CA ASP A 165 -20.79 10.39 17.41
C ASP A 165 -19.94 9.14 17.13
N LYS A 166 -20.33 8.05 17.75
CA LYS A 166 -19.79 6.72 17.53
C LYS A 166 -20.92 5.72 17.56
N TRP A 167 -21.05 4.94 16.53
CA TRP A 167 -22.08 3.90 16.48
C TRP A 167 -21.87 2.88 17.59
N PRO A 168 -22.94 2.52 18.32
CA PRO A 168 -22.84 1.69 19.50
C PRO A 168 -22.58 0.21 19.20
N SER A 169 -22.76 -0.22 17.98
CA SER A 169 -22.43 -1.57 17.55
C SER A 169 -21.71 -1.58 16.23
N PRO A 170 -20.78 -2.50 16.04
CA PRO A 170 -20.12 -2.68 14.75
C PRO A 170 -21.16 -3.06 13.73
N SER A 171 -21.16 -2.37 12.60
CA SER A 171 -22.27 -2.50 11.68
C SER A 171 -22.14 -3.69 10.76
N PHE A 172 -20.92 -4.21 10.46
CA PHE A 172 -20.87 -5.25 9.44
C PHE A 172 -19.52 -5.94 9.27
N PHE A 173 -19.54 -7.24 8.98
CA PHE A 173 -18.44 -7.99 8.42
C PHE A 173 -18.66 -8.22 6.94
N HIS A 174 -17.69 -7.93 6.13
CA HIS A 174 -17.75 -8.17 4.69
C HIS A 174 -17.64 -9.65 4.35
N HIS A 175 -17.00 -10.45 5.17
CA HIS A 175 -16.86 -11.87 4.88
C HIS A 175 -18.19 -12.58 5.05
N TYR A 176 -18.67 -13.22 4.00
CA TYR A 176 -19.92 -13.99 3.95
C TYR A 176 -20.00 -15.09 5.00
N GLU A 177 -18.90 -15.44 5.61
CA GLU A 177 -18.75 -16.52 6.58
C GLU A 177 -18.92 -16.06 8.03
N GLN A 178 -19.06 -14.75 8.25
CA GLN A 178 -18.92 -14.19 9.59
C GLN A 178 -20.00 -13.20 9.93
N ILE A 179 -21.19 -13.61 9.67
CA ILE A 179 -22.36 -12.97 10.25
C ILE A 179 -22.45 -13.42 11.69
N LEU A 180 -21.56 -12.88 12.48
CA LEU A 180 -21.57 -13.07 13.91
C LEU A 180 -22.76 -12.32 14.49
N ASP A 181 -23.43 -12.93 15.43
CA ASP A 181 -24.36 -12.25 16.29
C ASP A 181 -23.59 -11.34 17.27
N ILE A 182 -23.10 -10.21 16.71
CA ILE A 182 -22.35 -9.19 17.42
C ILE A 182 -23.23 -8.35 18.36
N HIS A 183 -24.42 -8.82 18.68
CA HIS A 183 -25.37 -8.15 19.56
C HIS A 183 -25.06 -8.31 21.05
N ASP A 184 -23.87 -8.76 21.43
CA ASP A 184 -23.46 -8.62 22.83
C ASP A 184 -23.27 -7.16 23.16
N LYS A 185 -24.35 -6.55 23.62
CA LYS A 185 -24.44 -5.13 24.02
C LYS A 185 -23.41 -4.71 25.05
N ASN A 186 -22.81 -5.67 25.77
CA ASN A 186 -21.81 -5.40 26.80
C ASN A 186 -20.40 -5.21 26.20
N LEU A 187 -20.12 -5.77 25.02
CA LEU A 187 -18.80 -5.67 24.38
C LEU A 187 -18.55 -4.32 23.69
N TYR A 188 -19.60 -3.57 23.39
CA TYR A 188 -19.52 -2.37 22.55
C TYR A 188 -20.00 -1.13 23.28
N CYS A 189 -19.63 -0.99 24.55
CA CYS A 189 -20.05 0.15 25.34
C CYS A 189 -19.40 1.43 24.83
N VAL A 190 -20.21 2.26 24.19
CA VAL A 190 -19.84 3.62 23.80
C VAL A 190 -20.26 4.58 24.90
N ARG A 191 -19.41 5.54 25.23
CA ARG A 191 -19.72 6.63 26.15
C ARG A 191 -19.41 7.95 25.49
N ALA A 192 -20.36 8.84 25.52
CA ALA A 192 -20.21 10.19 25.04
C ALA A 192 -20.27 11.17 26.23
N GLU A 193 -19.36 12.11 26.28
CA GLU A 193 -19.21 13.11 27.33
C GLU A 193 -19.02 14.49 26.69
N ALA A 194 -19.68 15.50 27.23
CA ALA A 194 -19.55 16.88 26.78
C ALA A 194 -19.27 17.81 27.95
N ASN A 195 -18.28 18.67 27.78
CA ASN A 195 -18.03 19.77 28.69
C ASN A 195 -17.59 21.00 27.84
N ARG A 196 -17.33 22.15 28.52
CA ARG A 196 -16.97 23.38 27.82
C ARG A 196 -15.62 23.32 27.08
N ASP A 197 -14.73 22.43 27.47
CA ASP A 197 -13.39 22.32 26.90
C ASP A 197 -13.34 21.37 25.73
N ALA A 198 -14.13 20.27 25.81
CA ALA A 198 -14.10 19.21 24.79
C ALA A 198 -15.41 18.42 24.72
N LEU A 199 -15.74 17.95 23.54
CA LEU A 199 -16.61 16.81 23.27
C LEU A 199 -15.75 15.56 23.21
N LEU A 200 -16.22 14.46 23.80
CA LEU A 200 -15.47 13.20 23.85
C LEU A 200 -16.41 12.02 23.61
N VAL A 201 -15.99 11.10 22.76
CA VAL A 201 -16.63 9.80 22.59
C VAL A 201 -15.57 8.72 22.80
N THR A 202 -15.87 7.75 23.64
CA THR A 202 -14.98 6.62 23.94
C THR A 202 -15.70 5.32 23.72
N GLN A 203 -14.97 4.31 23.27
CA GLN A 203 -15.46 2.94 23.19
C GLN A 203 -14.45 1.99 23.83
N ALA A 204 -14.94 1.12 24.67
CA ALA A 204 -14.16 0.00 25.20
C ALA A 204 -14.62 -1.29 24.49
N LEU A 205 -13.69 -1.92 23.82
CA LEU A 205 -13.84 -3.21 23.16
C LEU A 205 -13.09 -4.27 23.96
N ARG A 206 -12.98 -5.48 23.46
CA ARG A 206 -12.29 -6.56 24.20
C ARG A 206 -10.81 -6.27 24.44
N ARG A 207 -10.11 -5.80 23.42
CA ARG A 207 -8.66 -5.57 23.45
C ARG A 207 -8.23 -4.18 22.99
N CYS A 208 -9.14 -3.43 22.45
CA CYS A 208 -8.90 -2.07 21.99
C CYS A 208 -9.81 -1.10 22.74
N ARG A 209 -9.30 0.05 23.03
CA ARG A 209 -10.08 1.22 23.43
C ARG A 209 -9.85 2.31 22.43
N THR A 210 -10.92 2.95 22.00
CA THR A 210 -10.85 4.13 21.11
C THR A 210 -11.38 5.35 21.83
N ALA A 211 -10.83 6.51 21.47
CA ALA A 211 -11.34 7.79 21.91
C ALA A 211 -11.20 8.79 20.75
N LEU A 212 -12.27 9.57 20.55
CA LEU A 212 -12.30 10.74 19.70
C LEU A 212 -12.68 11.94 20.55
N ALA A 213 -11.86 12.97 20.56
CA ALA A 213 -12.15 14.21 21.21
C ALA A 213 -12.04 15.40 20.24
N VAL A 214 -12.93 16.38 20.43
CA VAL A 214 -12.93 17.62 19.67
C VAL A 214 -13.01 18.80 20.64
N SER A 215 -12.20 19.82 20.41
CA SER A 215 -12.27 21.04 21.20
C SER A 215 -13.65 21.68 21.06
N CYS A 216 -14.22 22.09 22.18
CA CYS A 216 -15.50 22.78 22.23
C CYS A 216 -15.28 24.27 22.57
N GLY A 217 -16.12 25.13 22.10
CA GLY A 217 -16.12 26.57 22.40
C GLY A 217 -17.53 27.14 22.49
N GLY A 218 -18.53 26.27 22.37
CA GLY A 218 -19.96 26.59 22.50
C GLY A 218 -20.59 25.92 23.72
N GLU A 219 -21.91 25.88 23.76
CA GLU A 219 -22.66 25.22 24.83
C GLU A 219 -22.74 23.72 24.59
N PRO A 220 -22.16 22.91 25.49
CA PRO A 220 -22.14 21.44 25.34
C PRO A 220 -23.51 20.82 25.66
N GLU A 221 -23.88 19.82 24.91
CA GLU A 221 -25.12 19.05 25.10
C GLU A 221 -24.90 17.56 24.87
N GLN A 222 -25.40 16.75 25.78
CA GLN A 222 -25.48 15.31 25.67
C GLN A 222 -26.70 14.93 24.84
N LEU A 223 -26.52 14.39 23.64
CA LEU A 223 -27.63 13.97 22.79
C LEU A 223 -28.16 12.60 23.21
N ASN A 224 -27.24 11.65 23.43
CA ASN A 224 -27.55 10.29 23.87
C ASN A 224 -26.27 9.61 24.39
N SER A 225 -26.30 8.30 24.59
CA SER A 225 -25.14 7.56 25.12
C SER A 225 -23.93 7.51 24.17
N HIS A 226 -24.09 7.78 22.89
CA HIS A 226 -23.06 7.65 21.85
C HIS A 226 -22.87 8.88 20.98
N ALA A 227 -23.53 9.99 21.32
CA ALA A 227 -23.41 11.26 20.60
C ALA A 227 -23.48 12.45 21.55
N VAL A 228 -22.61 13.41 21.31
CA VAL A 228 -22.58 14.71 22.00
C VAL A 228 -22.40 15.82 20.99
N CYS A 229 -22.90 17.00 21.31
CA CYS A 229 -22.68 18.16 20.47
C CYS A 229 -22.31 19.39 21.28
N CYS A 230 -21.92 20.42 20.54
CA CYS A 230 -21.63 21.74 21.05
C CYS A 230 -22.36 22.73 20.13
N ARG A 231 -23.21 23.60 20.71
CA ARG A 231 -23.97 24.56 19.94
C ARG A 231 -23.42 25.95 20.11
N PHE A 232 -23.29 26.64 19.00
CA PHE A 232 -22.96 28.06 18.95
C PHE A 232 -24.24 28.86 18.75
N PRO A 233 -24.35 30.03 19.41
CA PRO A 233 -25.54 30.86 19.30
C PRO A 233 -25.75 31.32 17.85
N LYS A 234 -26.98 31.73 17.56
CA LYS A 234 -27.29 32.33 16.25
C LYS A 234 -26.48 33.60 16.05
N GLN A 235 -25.74 33.66 14.98
CA GLN A 235 -24.96 34.83 14.55
C GLN A 235 -24.73 34.79 13.05
N LYS A 236 -24.40 35.95 12.47
CA LYS A 236 -24.13 36.03 11.02
C LYS A 236 -22.77 35.48 10.63
N ARG A 237 -21.82 35.44 11.54
CA ARG A 237 -20.46 35.01 11.25
C ARG A 237 -19.95 34.07 12.34
N HIS A 238 -19.52 32.88 11.90
CA HIS A 238 -18.82 31.91 12.73
C HIS A 238 -17.37 31.79 12.26
N ARG A 239 -16.44 31.89 13.20
CA ARG A 239 -15.01 31.64 12.93
C ARG A 239 -14.48 30.75 14.03
N LEU A 240 -14.03 29.56 13.65
CA LEU A 240 -13.66 28.51 14.56
C LEU A 240 -12.32 27.88 14.16
N THR A 241 -11.53 27.50 15.16
CA THR A 241 -10.42 26.57 15.01
C THR A 241 -10.71 25.37 15.90
N LEU A 242 -10.91 24.24 15.30
CA LEU A 242 -11.18 22.97 15.99
C LEU A 242 -9.94 22.10 15.97
N TYR A 243 -9.62 21.54 17.11
CA TYR A 243 -8.60 20.53 17.28
C TYR A 243 -9.31 19.20 17.52
N LEU A 244 -8.93 18.17 16.78
CA LEU A 244 -9.46 16.82 16.87
C LEU A 244 -8.32 15.87 17.21
N ALA A 245 -8.50 15.05 18.21
CA ALA A 245 -7.56 13.98 18.55
C ALA A 245 -8.30 12.64 18.53
N ALA A 246 -7.73 11.65 17.88
CA ALA A 246 -8.17 10.27 17.95
C ALA A 246 -7.03 9.39 18.48
N ARG A 247 -7.38 8.43 19.34
CA ARG A 247 -6.42 7.47 19.87
C ARG A 247 -7.04 6.09 19.94
N ALA A 248 -6.19 5.09 19.78
CA ALA A 248 -6.56 3.70 19.94
C ALA A 248 -5.43 2.96 20.63
N SER A 249 -5.75 2.17 21.63
CA SER A 249 -4.76 1.36 22.39
C SER A 249 -5.50 0.32 23.24
N ALA A 250 -4.77 -0.69 23.69
CA ALA A 250 -5.24 -1.61 24.73
C ALA A 250 -5.25 -0.97 26.14
N GLU A 251 -4.54 0.14 26.32
CA GLU A 251 -4.35 0.78 27.62
C GLU A 251 -5.59 1.58 28.07
N ALA A 252 -5.79 1.66 29.38
CA ALA A 252 -6.90 2.43 29.96
C ALA A 252 -6.73 3.94 29.81
N SER A 253 -5.50 4.43 29.59
CA SER A 253 -5.14 5.84 29.49
C SER A 253 -5.52 6.50 28.14
N VAL A 254 -6.16 5.78 27.23
CA VAL A 254 -6.54 6.30 25.90
C VAL A 254 -7.33 7.61 25.99
N ARG A 255 -8.29 7.68 26.93
CA ARG A 255 -9.11 8.86 27.18
C ARG A 255 -8.25 10.07 27.56
N GLU A 256 -7.41 9.89 28.56
CA GLU A 256 -6.55 10.93 29.09
C GLU A 256 -5.53 11.42 28.05
N ASN A 257 -4.93 10.48 27.33
CA ASN A 257 -3.97 10.77 26.24
C ASN A 257 -4.63 11.56 25.10
N THR A 258 -5.87 11.24 24.77
CA THR A 258 -6.64 11.98 23.74
C THR A 258 -6.90 13.43 24.18
N LEU A 259 -7.32 13.66 25.42
CA LEU A 259 -7.54 15.00 25.95
C LEU A 259 -6.24 15.79 26.11
N ALA A 260 -5.15 15.11 26.52
CA ALA A 260 -3.83 15.74 26.60
C ALA A 260 -3.32 16.22 25.23
N ALA A 261 -3.58 15.46 24.17
CA ALA A 261 -3.23 15.86 22.81
C ALA A 261 -3.98 17.14 22.35
N LEU A 262 -5.27 17.26 22.70
CA LEU A 262 -6.02 18.50 22.45
C LEU A 262 -5.42 19.70 23.18
N THR A 263 -5.04 19.51 24.44
CA THR A 263 -4.41 20.57 25.25
C THR A 263 -3.06 20.97 24.65
N ALA A 264 -2.23 19.99 24.33
CA ALA A 264 -0.95 20.24 23.69
C ALA A 264 -1.09 20.99 22.34
N ALA A 265 -2.12 20.65 21.56
CA ALA A 265 -2.39 21.34 20.29
C ALA A 265 -2.81 22.80 20.47
N LYS A 266 -3.62 23.09 21.49
CA LYS A 266 -4.03 24.47 21.80
C LYS A 266 -2.84 25.36 22.25
N ASP A 267 -1.88 24.74 22.95
CA ASP A 267 -0.72 25.44 23.52
C ASP A 267 0.48 25.47 22.54
N ALA A 268 0.44 24.68 21.47
CA ALA A 268 1.55 24.57 20.53
C ALA A 268 1.67 25.80 19.62
N PRO A 269 2.81 26.50 19.63
CA PRO A 269 3.05 27.56 18.67
C PRO A 269 3.29 26.97 17.27
N SER A 270 2.71 27.57 16.26
CA SER A 270 3.13 27.33 14.86
C SER A 270 2.89 25.91 14.33
N LEU A 271 1.78 25.23 14.71
CA LEU A 271 1.40 23.91 14.21
C LEU A 271 1.45 23.82 12.67
N TRP A 272 0.94 24.84 12.00
CA TRP A 272 0.98 24.90 10.55
C TRP A 272 2.40 24.87 9.96
N GLN A 273 3.32 25.62 10.57
CA GLN A 273 4.70 25.66 10.08
C GLN A 273 5.42 24.30 10.29
N THR A 274 5.18 23.66 11.43
CA THR A 274 5.72 22.33 11.73
C THR A 274 5.16 21.29 10.76
N HIS A 275 3.87 21.36 10.51
CA HIS A 275 3.20 20.50 9.52
C HIS A 275 3.77 20.69 8.12
N CYS A 276 3.92 21.93 7.65
CA CYS A 276 4.50 22.20 6.33
C CYS A 276 5.94 21.71 6.21
N ARG A 277 6.76 21.87 7.27
CA ARG A 277 8.13 21.41 7.28
C ARG A 277 8.23 19.89 7.16
N TYR A 278 7.40 19.17 7.90
CA TYR A 278 7.34 17.71 7.80
C TYR A 278 7.05 17.24 6.36
N TRP A 279 6.02 17.80 5.72
CA TRP A 279 5.67 17.41 4.37
C TRP A 279 6.68 17.89 3.32
N GLN A 280 7.35 19.00 3.57
CA GLN A 280 8.47 19.44 2.73
C GLN A 280 9.61 18.42 2.75
N ASP A 281 10.00 17.96 3.94
CA ASP A 281 11.01 16.91 4.10
C ASP A 281 10.54 15.60 3.46
N PHE A 282 9.29 15.22 3.66
CA PHE A 282 8.68 14.04 3.07
C PHE A 282 8.81 14.04 1.54
N TRP A 283 8.38 15.09 0.89
CA TRP A 283 8.42 15.20 -0.57
C TRP A 283 9.82 15.39 -1.15
N SER A 284 10.79 15.84 -0.38
CA SER A 284 12.16 16.04 -0.85
C SER A 284 12.94 14.76 -1.16
N ARG A 285 12.44 13.61 -0.70
CA ARG A 285 13.15 12.33 -0.79
C ARG A 285 13.11 11.69 -2.16
N SER A 286 12.07 11.95 -2.94
CA SER A 286 11.91 11.41 -4.28
C SER A 286 11.26 12.42 -5.23
N PHE A 287 11.36 12.12 -6.53
CA PHE A 287 10.74 12.93 -7.58
C PHE A 287 10.35 12.01 -8.75
N LEU A 288 9.18 12.25 -9.31
CA LEU A 288 8.67 11.57 -10.50
C LEU A 288 8.13 12.61 -11.49
N HIS A 289 8.44 12.43 -12.77
CA HIS A 289 7.82 13.14 -13.87
C HIS A 289 7.60 12.19 -15.05
N LEU A 290 6.35 12.04 -15.47
CA LEU A 290 5.91 11.25 -16.63
C LEU A 290 5.13 12.15 -17.59
N GLN A 291 5.81 12.73 -18.59
CA GLN A 291 5.21 13.77 -19.43
C GLN A 291 3.95 13.29 -20.16
N GLU A 292 3.98 12.07 -20.71
CA GLU A 292 2.88 11.51 -21.49
C GLU A 292 1.82 10.80 -20.64
N ASN A 293 2.06 10.65 -19.32
CA ASN A 293 1.13 9.98 -18.41
C ASN A 293 1.01 10.70 -17.06
N ASP A 294 0.59 11.98 -17.13
CA ASP A 294 0.37 12.82 -15.94
C ASP A 294 -0.67 12.24 -14.97
N TYR A 295 -1.59 11.43 -15.48
CA TYR A 295 -2.58 10.77 -14.63
C TYR A 295 -1.96 9.67 -13.76
N LEU A 296 -1.13 8.79 -14.33
CA LEU A 296 -0.38 7.76 -13.62
C LEU A 296 0.56 8.37 -12.59
N GLU A 297 1.28 9.44 -12.98
CA GLU A 297 2.13 10.21 -12.07
C GLU A 297 1.34 10.75 -10.87
N ASN A 298 0.15 11.30 -11.12
CA ASN A 298 -0.73 11.80 -10.05
C ASN A 298 -1.15 10.69 -9.08
N LEU A 299 -1.48 9.49 -9.60
CA LEU A 299 -1.83 8.34 -8.75
C LEU A 299 -0.66 7.92 -7.87
N CYS A 300 0.57 7.95 -8.38
CA CYS A 300 1.76 7.65 -7.59
C CYS A 300 1.93 8.62 -6.41
N TYR A 301 1.80 9.92 -6.65
CA TYR A 301 1.90 10.92 -5.58
C TYR A 301 0.75 10.84 -4.58
N LEU A 302 -0.48 10.57 -5.03
CA LEU A 302 -1.63 10.39 -4.14
C LEU A 302 -1.51 9.12 -3.30
N HIS A 303 -1.01 8.02 -3.87
CA HIS A 303 -0.76 6.80 -3.10
C HIS A 303 0.30 7.04 -2.01
N LEU A 304 1.42 7.66 -2.37
CA LEU A 304 2.48 7.99 -1.41
C LEU A 304 1.97 8.94 -0.30
N TYR A 305 1.15 9.93 -0.66
CA TYR A 305 0.46 10.79 0.32
C TYR A 305 -0.40 9.98 1.29
N GLN A 306 -1.23 9.06 0.78
CA GLN A 306 -2.11 8.24 1.60
C GLN A 306 -1.32 7.31 2.53
N MET A 307 -0.21 6.75 2.06
CA MET A 307 0.70 5.97 2.91
C MET A 307 1.31 6.83 4.02
N GLY A 308 1.76 8.04 3.71
CA GLY A 308 2.27 8.99 4.71
C GLY A 308 1.22 9.45 5.73
N CYS A 309 -0.05 9.51 5.33
CA CYS A 309 -1.16 9.91 6.20
C CYS A 309 -1.62 8.82 7.18
N GLY A 310 -1.41 7.53 6.87
CA GLY A 310 -2.10 6.46 7.60
C GLY A 310 -1.27 5.25 7.97
N ASN A 311 0.05 5.24 7.72
CA ASN A 311 0.87 4.05 7.91
C ASN A 311 2.09 4.28 8.82
N LEU A 312 1.86 4.91 9.96
CA LEU A 312 2.89 5.14 10.98
C LEU A 312 2.47 4.65 12.37
N GLY A 313 1.32 3.99 12.46
CA GLY A 313 0.88 3.32 13.68
C GLY A 313 1.81 2.19 14.11
N LYS A 314 1.60 1.70 15.31
CA LYS A 314 2.34 0.56 15.87
C LYS A 314 2.11 -0.74 15.09
N ASN A 315 0.90 -0.90 14.56
CA ASN A 315 0.52 -2.05 13.78
C ASN A 315 0.61 -1.73 12.28
N PRO A 316 0.86 -2.75 11.45
CA PRO A 316 0.91 -2.53 10.03
C PRO A 316 -0.46 -2.17 9.47
N LEU A 317 -0.45 -1.56 8.29
CA LEU A 317 -1.64 -1.15 7.59
C LEU A 317 -2.57 -2.35 7.33
N THR A 318 -3.86 -2.19 7.55
CA THR A 318 -4.87 -3.14 7.07
C THR A 318 -5.10 -2.94 5.57
N PHE A 319 -5.80 -3.85 4.90
CA PHE A 319 -6.08 -3.76 3.45
C PHE A 319 -6.56 -2.41 2.96
N ALA A 320 -7.37 -1.76 3.77
CA ALA A 320 -8.03 -0.51 3.45
C ALA A 320 -7.37 0.71 4.09
N GLY A 321 -6.32 0.54 4.85
CA GLY A 321 -5.72 1.61 5.62
C GLY A 321 -6.73 2.32 6.52
N LEU A 322 -6.61 3.63 6.63
CA LEU A 322 -7.57 4.48 7.35
C LEU A 322 -8.87 4.77 6.57
N TRP A 323 -8.95 4.36 5.31
CA TRP A 323 -9.94 4.82 4.35
C TRP A 323 -11.03 3.80 4.02
N GLY A 324 -10.78 2.53 4.31
CA GLY A 324 -11.63 1.42 3.85
C GLY A 324 -12.85 1.15 4.70
N TRP A 325 -12.89 1.64 5.91
CA TRP A 325 -14.06 1.50 6.76
C TRP A 325 -14.59 2.84 7.19
N PHE A 326 -15.84 2.95 7.01
CA PHE A 326 -16.59 4.13 7.30
C PHE A 326 -17.71 3.69 8.26
N ARG A 327 -17.86 4.35 9.40
CA ARG A 327 -18.85 4.03 10.42
C ARG A 327 -18.84 2.56 10.85
N ASP A 328 -17.69 2.01 11.15
CA ASP A 328 -17.52 0.61 11.57
C ASP A 328 -17.83 -0.46 10.51
N ALA A 329 -17.98 -0.10 9.26
CA ALA A 329 -17.97 -1.10 8.22
C ALA A 329 -16.65 -1.88 8.28
N ARG A 330 -16.75 -3.16 8.55
CA ARG A 330 -15.58 -4.02 8.75
C ARG A 330 -15.26 -4.76 7.49
N ASN A 331 -13.98 -4.84 7.22
CA ASN A 331 -13.46 -5.46 6.06
C ASN A 331 -12.28 -6.32 6.45
N TRP A 332 -12.12 -7.52 5.90
CA TRP A 332 -10.98 -8.42 6.06
C TRP A 332 -10.08 -8.07 7.26
N GLY A 333 -10.42 -8.56 8.45
CA GLY A 333 -9.76 -8.11 9.68
C GLY A 333 -8.40 -8.74 9.95
N HIS A 334 -8.02 -9.80 9.23
CA HIS A 334 -6.74 -10.46 9.41
C HIS A 334 -5.63 -9.80 8.60
N PHE A 335 -4.38 -10.10 8.98
CA PHE A 335 -3.22 -9.77 8.19
C PHE A 335 -2.90 -10.95 7.28
N TYR A 336 -3.34 -10.86 6.04
CA TYR A 336 -3.01 -11.81 4.97
C TYR A 336 -1.64 -11.44 4.41
N HIS A 337 -0.69 -12.36 4.48
CA HIS A 337 0.70 -12.05 4.13
C HIS A 337 0.84 -11.54 2.71
N TRP A 338 0.25 -12.25 1.74
CA TRP A 338 0.38 -11.88 0.33
C TRP A 338 -0.06 -10.43 0.07
N ASN A 339 -1.26 -10.08 0.48
CA ASN A 339 -1.84 -8.77 0.29
C ASN A 339 -1.09 -7.67 1.08
N HIS A 340 -0.63 -8.03 2.26
CA HIS A 340 -0.02 -7.09 3.19
C HIS A 340 1.33 -6.59 2.71
N GLN A 341 2.23 -7.50 2.28
CA GLN A 341 3.58 -7.15 1.85
C GLN A 341 3.60 -6.21 0.64
N GLN A 342 2.60 -6.31 -0.24
CA GLN A 342 2.51 -5.52 -1.47
C GLN A 342 2.46 -4.02 -1.18
N ASN A 343 1.84 -3.62 -0.08
CA ASN A 343 1.70 -2.22 0.30
C ASN A 343 3.05 -1.52 0.56
N TYR A 344 4.11 -2.31 0.80
CA TYR A 344 5.43 -1.80 1.20
C TYR A 344 6.49 -1.86 0.10
N TRP A 345 6.24 -2.59 -1.00
CA TRP A 345 7.26 -2.88 -2.01
C TRP A 345 7.89 -1.66 -2.66
N GLY A 346 7.10 -0.62 -2.98
CA GLY A 346 7.60 0.59 -3.65
C GLY A 346 8.22 1.63 -2.72
N LEU A 347 8.04 1.52 -1.39
CA LEU A 347 8.34 2.61 -0.46
C LEU A 347 9.85 2.86 -0.29
N TYR A 348 10.67 1.83 -0.37
CA TYR A 348 12.12 1.98 -0.31
C TYR A 348 12.67 2.76 -1.50
N ALA A 349 12.15 2.50 -2.70
CA ALA A 349 12.59 3.18 -3.91
C ALA A 349 12.28 4.69 -3.92
N VAL A 350 11.36 5.15 -3.11
CA VAL A 350 11.05 6.57 -2.90
C VAL A 350 11.65 7.15 -1.62
N GLY A 351 12.49 6.38 -0.91
CA GLY A 351 13.19 6.84 0.28
C GLY A 351 12.35 6.90 1.56
N HIS A 352 11.25 6.16 1.61
CA HIS A 352 10.31 6.12 2.73
C HIS A 352 10.30 4.77 3.45
N GLY A 353 11.48 4.24 3.77
CA GLY A 353 11.62 2.99 4.51
C GLY A 353 11.01 3.04 5.92
N GLU A 354 10.89 4.23 6.53
CA GLU A 354 10.21 4.39 7.82
C GLU A 354 8.74 3.97 7.78
N LEU A 355 8.09 4.04 6.62
CA LEU A 355 6.73 3.54 6.43
C LEU A 355 6.65 2.02 6.39
N CYS A 356 7.78 1.31 6.32
CA CYS A 356 7.84 -0.16 6.34
C CYS A 356 8.13 -0.73 7.73
N GLU A 357 8.57 0.09 8.68
CA GLU A 357 9.06 -0.39 9.97
C GLU A 357 7.97 -1.08 10.80
N ASN A 358 6.74 -0.58 10.79
CA ASN A 358 5.62 -1.19 11.51
C ASN A 358 5.30 -2.61 11.00
N TYR A 359 5.41 -2.83 9.68
CA TYR A 359 5.25 -4.15 9.08
C TYR A 359 6.37 -5.11 9.48
N LEU A 360 7.62 -4.67 9.40
CA LEU A 360 8.77 -5.49 9.79
C LEU A 360 8.77 -5.79 11.29
N ASP A 361 8.43 -4.81 12.13
CA ASP A 361 8.28 -5.00 13.57
C ASP A 361 7.17 -6.00 13.90
N TYR A 362 6.06 -5.95 13.19
CA TYR A 362 4.99 -6.92 13.35
C TYR A 362 5.48 -8.33 13.00
N ARG A 363 6.13 -8.52 11.85
CA ARG A 363 6.67 -9.82 11.43
C ARG A 363 7.75 -10.32 12.38
N PHE A 364 8.58 -9.44 12.92
CA PHE A 364 9.55 -9.79 13.94
C PHE A 364 8.89 -10.23 15.25
N ARG A 365 7.84 -9.52 15.70
CA ARG A 365 7.07 -9.92 16.90
C ARG A 365 6.40 -11.29 16.77
N MET A 366 6.09 -11.73 15.54
CA MET A 366 5.56 -13.06 15.26
C MET A 366 6.59 -14.19 15.42
N LEU A 367 7.88 -13.89 15.38
CA LEU A 367 8.94 -14.92 15.34
C LEU A 367 8.82 -15.99 16.44
N PRO A 368 8.55 -15.68 17.71
CA PRO A 368 8.36 -16.71 18.74
C PRO A 368 7.17 -17.65 18.45
N HIS A 369 6.08 -17.13 17.90
CA HIS A 369 4.92 -17.94 17.49
C HIS A 369 5.26 -18.80 16.27
N ALA A 370 5.98 -18.25 15.31
CA ALA A 370 6.42 -18.95 14.11
C ALA A 370 7.35 -20.13 14.45
N ILE A 371 8.23 -19.96 15.45
CA ILE A 371 9.11 -21.04 15.94
C ILE A 371 8.27 -22.12 16.65
N ALA A 372 7.35 -21.72 17.50
CA ALA A 372 6.47 -22.67 18.21
C ALA A 372 5.59 -23.47 17.23
N ASP A 373 5.09 -22.84 16.19
CA ASP A 373 4.25 -23.45 15.17
C ASP A 373 5.04 -24.38 14.25
N ALA A 374 6.27 -24.07 13.90
CA ALA A 374 7.17 -24.99 13.18
C ALA A 374 7.33 -26.31 13.93
N LYS A 375 7.58 -26.22 15.24
CA LYS A 375 7.70 -27.39 16.11
C LYS A 375 6.39 -28.15 16.25
N ARG A 376 5.30 -27.43 16.52
CA ARG A 376 3.97 -28.02 16.76
C ARG A 376 3.39 -28.70 15.53
N LEU A 377 3.48 -28.06 14.35
CA LEU A 377 2.80 -28.51 13.14
C LEU A 377 3.66 -29.45 12.27
N PHE A 378 4.95 -29.20 12.23
CA PHE A 378 5.85 -29.92 11.34
C PHE A 378 6.86 -30.81 12.08
N GLY A 379 7.00 -30.64 13.40
CA GLY A 379 7.96 -31.40 14.22
C GLY A 379 9.42 -31.01 13.94
N VAL A 380 9.68 -29.81 13.40
CA VAL A 380 11.03 -29.34 13.03
C VAL A 380 11.40 -28.06 13.78
N GLU A 381 12.69 -27.78 13.88
CA GLU A 381 13.20 -26.49 14.35
C GLU A 381 13.17 -25.46 13.22
N GLY A 382 13.29 -24.17 13.58
CA GLY A 382 13.19 -23.03 12.69
C GLY A 382 11.86 -22.30 12.83
N ALA A 383 11.51 -21.40 11.91
CA ALA A 383 10.30 -20.60 11.98
C ALA A 383 9.38 -20.84 10.78
N PHE A 384 8.13 -21.21 11.05
CA PHE A 384 7.06 -21.32 10.07
C PHE A 384 6.12 -20.13 10.18
N TYR A 385 5.97 -19.37 9.09
CA TYR A 385 4.99 -18.29 8.98
C TYR A 385 3.82 -18.77 8.11
N SER A 386 2.59 -18.68 8.66
CA SER A 386 1.36 -18.91 7.91
C SER A 386 0.97 -17.68 7.11
N ASP A 387 0.16 -17.87 6.08
CA ASP A 387 -0.37 -16.79 5.26
C ASP A 387 -1.27 -15.83 6.03
N ILE A 388 -2.02 -16.32 7.00
CA ILE A 388 -2.97 -15.53 7.79
C ILE A 388 -2.51 -15.43 9.23
N SER A 389 -2.56 -14.24 9.79
CA SER A 389 -2.22 -13.97 11.19
C SER A 389 -3.13 -12.89 11.79
N ASN A 390 -3.24 -12.88 13.11
CA ASN A 390 -4.01 -11.88 13.83
C ASN A 390 -3.12 -10.80 14.47
N LEU A 391 -3.72 -9.83 15.11
CA LEU A 391 -3.05 -8.71 15.76
C LEU A 391 -1.98 -9.13 16.80
N ASN A 392 -2.17 -10.26 17.48
CA ASN A 392 -1.20 -10.79 18.45
C ASN A 392 -0.01 -11.51 17.82
N GLY A 393 -0.04 -11.70 16.49
CA GLY A 393 0.94 -12.52 15.79
C GLY A 393 0.67 -14.02 15.86
N PHE A 394 -0.45 -14.46 16.46
CA PHE A 394 -0.93 -15.82 16.31
C PHE A 394 -1.35 -16.10 14.87
N GLN A 395 -1.03 -17.26 14.40
CA GLN A 395 -1.25 -17.66 13.03
C GLN A 395 -2.54 -18.46 12.86
N ALA A 396 -3.27 -18.18 11.79
CA ALA A 396 -4.37 -19.04 11.38
C ALA A 396 -3.81 -20.32 10.76
N ILE A 397 -4.27 -21.43 11.27
CA ILE A 397 -3.88 -22.75 10.79
C ILE A 397 -5.08 -23.34 10.08
N GLU A 398 -5.20 -22.99 8.82
CA GLU A 398 -6.23 -23.53 7.93
C GLU A 398 -5.61 -24.58 7.02
N PRO A 399 -6.34 -25.64 6.62
CA PRO A 399 -5.80 -26.65 5.75
C PRO A 399 -5.21 -26.13 4.45
N ASP A 400 -5.80 -25.07 3.92
CA ASP A 400 -5.41 -24.46 2.65
C ASP A 400 -4.13 -23.63 2.81
N THR A 401 -4.01 -22.91 3.92
CA THR A 401 -2.92 -21.96 4.17
C THR A 401 -1.74 -22.57 4.91
N VAL A 402 -1.95 -23.63 5.70
CA VAL A 402 -0.85 -24.27 6.46
C VAL A 402 0.22 -24.88 5.57
N ARG A 403 -0.13 -25.25 4.35
CA ARG A 403 0.80 -25.79 3.36
C ARG A 403 1.31 -24.77 2.35
N ASN A 404 0.93 -23.49 2.47
CA ASN A 404 1.57 -22.38 1.76
C ASN A 404 2.93 -22.09 2.44
N LEU A 405 3.92 -22.88 2.08
CA LEU A 405 5.21 -22.90 2.78
C LEU A 405 6.14 -21.76 2.36
N SER A 406 5.81 -21.05 1.31
CA SER A 406 6.63 -19.94 0.76
C SER A 406 6.65 -18.67 1.63
N VAL A 407 5.70 -18.52 2.55
CA VAL A 407 5.46 -17.28 3.31
C VAL A 407 6.67 -16.87 4.14
N GLY A 408 7.32 -17.81 4.82
CA GLY A 408 8.52 -17.52 5.62
C GLY A 408 9.67 -16.97 4.78
N ALA A 409 9.88 -17.51 3.57
CA ALA A 409 10.91 -17.02 2.67
C ALA A 409 10.58 -15.61 2.13
N GLN A 410 9.30 -15.32 1.85
CA GLN A 410 8.88 -14.00 1.42
C GLN A 410 9.11 -12.94 2.52
N ILE A 411 8.72 -13.24 3.75
CA ILE A 411 8.96 -12.37 4.91
C ILE A 411 10.47 -12.14 5.10
N ALA A 412 11.27 -13.19 5.04
CA ALA A 412 12.73 -13.08 5.14
C ALA A 412 13.32 -12.17 4.05
N LEU A 413 12.79 -12.22 2.83
CA LEU A 413 13.20 -11.34 1.73
C LEU A 413 12.75 -9.89 1.93
N ASP A 414 11.66 -9.61 2.65
CA ASP A 414 11.30 -8.25 3.01
C ASP A 414 12.30 -7.63 4.00
N PHE A 415 12.80 -8.42 4.97
CA PHE A 415 13.91 -8.01 5.83
C PHE A 415 15.20 -7.80 5.05
N TYR A 416 15.51 -8.69 4.11
CA TYR A 416 16.65 -8.54 3.21
C TYR A 416 16.55 -7.24 2.40
N ARG A 417 15.39 -6.94 1.81
CA ARG A 417 15.14 -5.70 1.06
C ARG A 417 15.40 -4.45 1.91
N ARG A 418 14.94 -4.45 3.18
CA ARG A 418 15.23 -3.35 4.12
C ARG A 418 16.74 -3.14 4.28
N VAL A 419 17.50 -4.22 4.47
CA VAL A 419 18.98 -4.16 4.61
C VAL A 419 19.63 -3.66 3.32
N ARG A 420 19.13 -4.08 2.16
CA ARG A 420 19.70 -3.68 0.87
C ARG A 420 19.50 -2.20 0.55
N TYR A 421 18.31 -1.67 0.79
CA TYR A 421 18.03 -0.26 0.50
C TYR A 421 18.54 0.70 1.57
N GLN A 422 18.50 0.29 2.81
CA GLN A 422 18.92 1.09 3.98
C GLN A 422 19.86 0.26 4.84
N PRO A 423 21.11 0.11 4.44
CA PRO A 423 22.09 -0.68 5.16
C PRO A 423 22.28 -0.17 6.60
N ASP A 424 21.97 -1.04 7.57
CA ASP A 424 22.05 -0.77 8.99
C ASP A 424 22.48 -2.08 9.68
N GLU A 425 23.67 -2.09 10.23
CA GLU A 425 24.23 -3.31 10.83
C GLU A 425 23.51 -3.71 12.13
N VAL A 426 22.96 -2.75 12.87
CA VAL A 426 22.18 -3.05 14.08
C VAL A 426 20.88 -3.74 13.69
N PHE A 427 20.16 -3.18 12.72
CA PHE A 427 18.94 -3.80 12.20
C PHE A 427 19.24 -5.20 11.60
N LEU A 428 20.32 -5.32 10.83
CA LEU A 428 20.73 -6.61 10.27
C LEU A 428 20.90 -7.66 11.38
N ARG A 429 21.69 -7.37 12.40
CA ARG A 429 22.04 -8.35 13.44
C ARG A 429 20.90 -8.62 14.41
N GLU A 430 20.14 -7.60 14.80
CA GLU A 430 19.12 -7.72 15.85
C GLU A 430 17.73 -8.07 15.32
N ARG A 431 17.45 -7.84 14.02
CA ARG A 431 16.12 -8.02 13.42
C ARG A 431 16.14 -8.94 12.21
N ALA A 432 16.92 -8.63 11.18
CA ALA A 432 16.87 -9.35 9.92
C ALA A 432 17.42 -10.78 10.06
N LEU A 433 18.63 -10.94 10.58
CA LEU A 433 19.25 -12.25 10.71
C LEU A 433 18.42 -13.22 11.56
N PRO A 434 17.89 -12.85 12.75
CA PRO A 434 17.06 -13.78 13.52
C PRO A 434 15.85 -14.33 12.73
N VAL A 435 15.18 -13.51 11.95
CA VAL A 435 14.06 -13.96 11.11
C VAL A 435 14.55 -14.80 9.94
N MET A 436 15.53 -14.31 9.19
CA MET A 436 16.01 -14.97 7.97
C MET A 436 16.63 -16.32 8.27
N THR A 437 17.46 -16.43 9.31
CA THR A 437 18.10 -17.69 9.69
C THR A 437 17.11 -18.70 10.25
N ALA A 438 16.13 -18.27 11.07
CA ALA A 438 15.10 -19.18 11.57
C ALA A 438 14.18 -19.70 10.43
N CYS A 439 13.87 -18.87 9.43
CA CYS A 439 13.18 -19.36 8.23
C CYS A 439 14.03 -20.35 7.44
N ALA A 440 15.31 -20.05 7.24
CA ALA A 440 16.23 -20.97 6.54
C ALA A 440 16.35 -22.31 7.28
N GLU A 441 16.49 -22.31 8.61
CA GLU A 441 16.51 -23.50 9.44
C GLU A 441 15.24 -24.34 9.28
N PHE A 442 14.07 -23.71 9.28
CA PHE A 442 12.80 -24.41 9.03
C PHE A 442 12.84 -25.17 7.70
N TYR A 443 13.28 -24.51 6.61
CA TYR A 443 13.33 -25.16 5.31
C TYR A 443 14.41 -26.23 5.25
N GLN A 444 15.60 -26.03 5.83
CA GLN A 444 16.64 -27.06 5.88
C GLN A 444 16.14 -28.33 6.57
N ASN A 445 15.36 -28.18 7.64
CA ASN A 445 14.78 -29.29 8.41
C ASN A 445 13.54 -29.93 7.75
N LEU A 446 12.86 -29.22 6.87
CA LEU A 446 11.69 -29.71 6.17
C LEU A 446 12.05 -30.36 4.80
N LEU A 447 13.20 -30.01 4.24
CA LEU A 447 13.66 -30.58 2.98
C LEU A 447 14.11 -32.03 3.18
N GLU A 448 13.73 -32.88 2.25
CA GLU A 448 14.18 -34.28 2.19
C GLU A 448 14.74 -34.64 0.81
N LEU A 449 15.70 -35.53 0.81
CA LEU A 449 16.32 -35.98 -0.44
C LEU A 449 15.45 -37.05 -1.09
N ARG A 450 14.91 -36.77 -2.27
CA ARG A 450 14.13 -37.67 -3.07
C ARG A 450 14.68 -37.70 -4.50
N GLY A 451 15.04 -38.91 -5.00
CA GLY A 451 15.56 -39.04 -6.37
C GLY A 451 16.85 -38.23 -6.62
N GLY A 452 17.62 -37.91 -5.59
CA GLY A 452 18.86 -37.12 -5.73
C GLY A 452 18.70 -35.61 -5.63
N VAL A 453 17.48 -35.09 -5.48
CA VAL A 453 17.16 -33.66 -5.31
C VAL A 453 16.42 -33.41 -4.00
N LEU A 454 16.54 -32.19 -3.48
CA LEU A 454 15.85 -31.77 -2.27
C LEU A 454 14.42 -31.28 -2.60
N GLN A 455 13.45 -31.79 -1.84
CA GLN A 455 12.05 -31.42 -1.96
C GLN A 455 11.42 -31.20 -0.58
N LEU A 456 10.44 -30.32 -0.48
CA LEU A 456 9.68 -30.11 0.75
C LEU A 456 8.84 -31.36 1.09
N ARG A 457 9.01 -31.86 2.30
CA ARG A 457 8.31 -33.06 2.80
C ARG A 457 6.78 -32.85 2.79
N GLY A 458 6.06 -33.75 2.11
CA GLY A 458 4.60 -33.76 2.06
C GLY A 458 3.97 -32.79 1.07
N GLY A 459 4.76 -32.21 0.17
CA GLY A 459 4.26 -31.24 -0.82
C GLY A 459 3.85 -29.90 -0.20
N SER A 460 3.40 -28.99 -1.03
CA SER A 460 3.00 -27.64 -0.62
C SER A 460 1.85 -27.09 -1.47
N THR A 461 1.37 -25.93 -1.10
CA THR A 461 0.34 -25.20 -1.83
C THR A 461 0.95 -23.94 -2.43
N ALA A 462 0.69 -23.65 -3.70
CA ALA A 462 1.06 -22.38 -4.29
C ALA A 462 -0.08 -21.40 -4.09
N PHE A 463 0.11 -20.46 -3.17
CA PHE A 463 -0.91 -19.53 -2.70
C PHE A 463 -2.19 -20.30 -2.28
N GLU A 464 -3.36 -19.81 -2.59
CA GLU A 464 -4.64 -20.42 -2.21
C GLU A 464 -5.20 -21.39 -3.27
N SER A 465 -4.42 -21.73 -4.32
CA SER A 465 -5.02 -22.29 -5.53
C SER A 465 -4.62 -23.71 -5.87
N TYR A 466 -3.37 -24.07 -5.67
CA TYR A 466 -2.84 -25.36 -6.09
C TYR A 466 -2.35 -26.11 -4.87
N TRP A 467 -2.96 -27.26 -4.61
CA TRP A 467 -2.67 -28.07 -3.44
C TRP A 467 -1.84 -29.32 -3.79
N ASN A 468 -1.08 -29.78 -2.81
CA ASN A 468 -0.27 -30.99 -2.90
C ASN A 468 0.73 -30.98 -4.07
N LEU A 469 1.32 -29.81 -4.31
CA LEU A 469 2.37 -29.71 -5.32
C LEU A 469 3.65 -30.36 -4.84
N GLU A 470 4.22 -31.20 -5.69
CA GLU A 470 5.63 -31.57 -5.63
C GLU A 470 6.42 -30.63 -6.54
N GLN A 471 7.60 -30.23 -6.09
CA GLN A 471 8.46 -29.27 -6.80
C GLN A 471 7.73 -27.95 -7.16
N ASN A 472 6.99 -27.43 -6.20
CA ASN A 472 6.27 -26.18 -6.32
C ASN A 472 7.19 -25.03 -6.76
N LEU A 473 6.88 -24.38 -7.88
CA LEU A 473 7.66 -23.29 -8.47
C LEU A 473 7.89 -22.15 -7.47
N VAL A 474 6.84 -21.75 -6.74
CA VAL A 474 6.88 -20.64 -5.79
C VAL A 474 7.89 -20.92 -4.68
N ASP A 475 7.80 -22.09 -4.07
CA ASP A 475 8.73 -22.48 -3.01
C ASP A 475 10.15 -22.54 -3.53
N GLN A 476 10.35 -23.16 -4.70
CA GLN A 476 11.69 -23.34 -5.25
C GLN A 476 12.40 -22.03 -5.53
N VAL A 477 11.72 -21.04 -6.11
CA VAL A 477 12.34 -19.74 -6.42
C VAL A 477 12.57 -18.90 -5.17
N LEU A 478 11.67 -18.97 -4.19
CA LEU A 478 11.81 -18.24 -2.94
C LEU A 478 12.87 -18.84 -2.02
N LEU A 479 13.00 -20.18 -1.99
CA LEU A 479 14.11 -20.82 -1.30
C LEU A 479 15.46 -20.43 -1.90
N ARG A 480 15.59 -20.45 -3.24
CA ARG A 480 16.80 -19.96 -3.90
C ARG A 480 17.12 -18.52 -3.54
N ALA A 481 16.12 -17.67 -3.58
CA ALA A 481 16.30 -16.27 -3.23
C ALA A 481 16.71 -16.06 -1.76
N LEU A 482 16.10 -16.79 -0.82
CA LEU A 482 16.44 -16.71 0.61
C LEU A 482 17.87 -17.18 0.89
N PHE A 483 18.25 -18.38 0.42
CA PHE A 483 19.59 -18.90 0.68
C PHE A 483 20.66 -18.05 -0.01
N HIS A 484 20.40 -17.57 -1.22
CA HIS A 484 21.31 -16.64 -1.91
C HIS A 484 21.43 -15.30 -1.16
N ALA A 485 20.32 -14.77 -0.62
CA ALA A 485 20.34 -13.56 0.18
C ALA A 485 21.19 -13.72 1.45
N LEU A 486 21.09 -14.86 2.14
CA LEU A 486 21.92 -15.15 3.32
C LEU A 486 23.40 -15.28 2.98
N LEU A 487 23.75 -15.93 1.86
CA LEU A 487 25.13 -15.98 1.38
C LEU A 487 25.66 -14.59 1.03
N THR A 488 24.86 -13.77 0.35
CA THR A 488 25.22 -12.38 0.01
C THR A 488 25.49 -11.54 1.26
N LEU A 489 24.65 -11.66 2.29
CA LEU A 489 24.85 -10.95 3.55
C LEU A 489 26.06 -11.48 4.32
N ASN A 490 26.26 -12.81 4.31
CA ASN A 490 27.42 -13.43 4.93
C ASN A 490 28.73 -12.86 4.39
N ASP A 491 28.83 -12.76 3.08
CA ASP A 491 30.03 -12.24 2.43
C ASP A 491 30.19 -10.72 2.62
N ALA A 492 29.09 -9.96 2.49
CA ALA A 492 29.12 -8.49 2.58
C ALA A 492 29.45 -7.97 3.99
N TYR A 493 29.04 -8.69 5.03
CA TYR A 493 29.18 -8.28 6.44
C TYR A 493 30.12 -9.19 7.25
N ALA A 494 30.81 -10.12 6.58
CA ALA A 494 31.70 -11.10 7.22
C ALA A 494 31.01 -11.80 8.43
N LEU A 495 29.80 -12.34 8.19
CA LEU A 495 29.03 -13.03 9.20
C LEU A 495 29.51 -14.48 9.36
N ASP A 496 29.22 -15.10 10.51
CA ASP A 496 29.50 -16.50 10.76
C ASP A 496 28.22 -17.33 10.60
N LEU A 497 27.72 -17.40 9.34
CA LEU A 497 26.54 -18.18 8.99
C LEU A 497 26.94 -19.54 8.41
N ASP A 498 25.98 -20.48 8.37
CA ASP A 498 26.15 -21.81 7.74
C ASP A 498 26.19 -21.70 6.20
N ALA A 499 27.17 -20.98 5.66
CA ALA A 499 27.30 -20.76 4.22
C ALA A 499 27.41 -22.08 3.44
N ALA A 500 28.12 -23.08 4.00
CA ALA A 500 28.28 -24.39 3.38
C ALA A 500 26.94 -25.15 3.30
N GLY A 501 26.13 -25.09 4.37
CA GLY A 501 24.81 -25.69 4.40
C GLY A 501 23.85 -25.00 3.42
N TYR A 502 23.87 -23.67 3.34
CA TYR A 502 23.05 -22.92 2.40
C TYR A 502 23.41 -23.23 0.94
N GLN A 503 24.72 -23.28 0.62
CA GLN A 503 25.18 -23.67 -0.71
C GLN A 503 24.78 -25.11 -1.05
N ALA A 504 24.90 -26.04 -0.10
CA ALA A 504 24.49 -27.42 -0.29
C ALA A 504 22.99 -27.58 -0.57
N VAL A 505 22.15 -26.73 -0.03
CA VAL A 505 20.71 -26.68 -0.39
C VAL A 505 20.56 -26.20 -1.83
N LEU A 506 21.20 -25.09 -2.20
CA LEU A 506 21.09 -24.51 -3.55
C LEU A 506 21.54 -25.51 -4.63
N ASP A 507 22.63 -26.23 -4.40
CA ASP A 507 23.21 -27.21 -5.34
C ASP A 507 22.29 -28.41 -5.57
N ARG A 508 21.39 -28.72 -4.62
CA ARG A 508 20.54 -29.91 -4.65
C ARG A 508 19.06 -29.62 -4.88
N LEU A 509 18.65 -28.35 -4.95
CA LEU A 509 17.30 -28.02 -5.36
C LEU A 509 17.07 -28.50 -6.81
N PRO A 510 15.88 -29.05 -7.13
CA PRO A 510 15.61 -29.54 -8.49
C PRO A 510 15.58 -28.39 -9.49
N PRO A 511 15.87 -28.61 -10.76
CA PRO A 511 15.67 -27.58 -11.78
C PRO A 511 14.22 -27.18 -11.84
N LEU A 512 13.98 -25.89 -12.18
CA LEU A 512 12.62 -25.38 -12.35
C LEU A 512 11.93 -26.13 -13.49
N GLN A 513 10.72 -26.60 -13.23
CA GLN A 513 9.97 -27.40 -14.19
C GLN A 513 9.38 -26.54 -15.28
N THR A 514 9.37 -27.06 -16.50
CA THR A 514 8.81 -26.38 -17.68
C THR A 514 7.86 -27.30 -18.43
N GLU A 515 6.97 -26.69 -19.18
CA GLU A 515 6.06 -27.38 -20.08
C GLU A 515 5.88 -26.57 -21.37
N THR A 516 5.39 -27.21 -22.43
CA THR A 516 5.10 -26.54 -23.69
C THR A 516 3.61 -26.37 -23.83
N VAL A 517 3.16 -25.13 -24.03
CA VAL A 517 1.77 -24.77 -24.25
C VAL A 517 1.58 -24.18 -25.64
N LEU A 518 0.39 -24.37 -26.20
CA LEU A 518 0.02 -23.71 -27.44
C LEU A 518 -0.66 -22.36 -27.10
N HIS A 519 -0.02 -21.27 -27.46
CA HIS A 519 -0.51 -19.92 -27.20
C HIS A 519 -0.59 -19.12 -28.50
N ASN A 520 -1.79 -18.69 -28.89
CA ASN A 520 -2.03 -17.97 -30.14
C ASN A 520 -1.44 -18.67 -31.39
N GLY A 521 -1.45 -20.02 -31.42
CA GLY A 521 -0.90 -20.82 -32.50
C GLY A 521 0.61 -21.05 -32.46
N GLU A 522 1.31 -20.51 -31.47
CA GLU A 522 2.74 -20.68 -31.21
C GLU A 522 2.97 -21.64 -30.05
N ALA A 523 3.88 -22.60 -30.21
CA ALA A 523 4.29 -23.50 -29.13
C ALA A 523 5.33 -22.79 -28.25
N LEU A 524 4.95 -22.46 -27.01
CA LEU A 524 5.80 -21.75 -26.07
C LEU A 524 6.21 -22.69 -24.92
N GLU A 525 7.50 -22.71 -24.60
CA GLU A 525 7.99 -23.28 -23.36
C GLU A 525 7.78 -22.27 -22.22
N ILE A 526 7.07 -22.68 -21.17
CA ILE A 526 6.76 -21.88 -20.00
C ILE A 526 7.13 -22.62 -18.72
N PHE A 527 7.23 -21.92 -17.59
CA PHE A 527 7.31 -22.58 -16.28
C PHE A 527 5.97 -23.22 -15.92
N CYS A 528 6.01 -24.39 -15.32
CA CYS A 528 4.84 -25.01 -14.71
C CYS A 528 4.83 -24.80 -13.19
N VAL A 529 3.64 -24.81 -12.58
CA VAL A 529 3.48 -24.55 -11.15
C VAL A 529 4.10 -25.65 -10.28
N GLY A 530 4.09 -26.89 -10.74
CA GLY A 530 4.67 -28.05 -10.06
C GLY A 530 4.47 -29.34 -10.84
N GLN A 531 5.06 -30.45 -10.37
CA GLN A 531 4.98 -31.75 -11.07
C GLN A 531 3.65 -32.47 -10.82
N THR A 532 3.23 -32.53 -9.57
CA THR A 532 2.02 -33.22 -9.15
C THR A 532 1.15 -32.22 -8.42
N TRP A 533 -0.10 -32.10 -8.79
CA TRP A 533 -1.03 -31.19 -8.16
C TRP A 533 -2.47 -31.69 -8.28
N SER A 534 -3.25 -31.38 -7.27
CA SER A 534 -4.70 -31.51 -7.32
C SER A 534 -5.28 -30.10 -7.31
N HIS A 535 -6.24 -29.86 -8.18
CA HIS A 535 -7.01 -28.64 -8.06
C HIS A 535 -7.66 -28.58 -6.69
N ALA A 536 -7.62 -27.41 -6.07
CA ALA A 536 -8.65 -27.05 -5.13
C ALA A 536 -10.02 -27.39 -5.77
N PRO A 537 -11.02 -27.85 -5.02
CA PRO A 537 -12.32 -28.21 -5.59
C PRO A 537 -13.05 -27.05 -6.25
N VAL A 538 -12.38 -25.97 -6.42
CA VAL A 538 -12.82 -24.75 -7.05
C VAL A 538 -12.55 -24.86 -8.54
N GLN A 539 -13.63 -25.01 -9.28
CA GLN A 539 -13.58 -25.06 -10.74
C GLN A 539 -13.31 -23.68 -11.34
N TYR A 540 -12.09 -23.17 -11.16
CA TYR A 540 -11.72 -21.92 -11.82
C TYR A 540 -11.34 -22.12 -13.28
N ALA A 541 -11.00 -23.32 -13.67
CA ALA A 541 -10.57 -23.61 -15.01
C ALA A 541 -11.56 -24.57 -15.68
N GLN A 542 -12.59 -24.04 -16.24
CA GLN A 542 -13.20 -24.64 -17.40
C GLN A 542 -12.41 -24.15 -18.60
N GLY A 543 -11.25 -24.72 -18.85
CA GLY A 543 -10.43 -24.33 -19.96
C GLY A 543 -9.27 -25.29 -20.15
N GLU A 544 -8.70 -25.24 -21.32
CA GLU A 544 -7.68 -26.13 -21.80
C GLU A 544 -6.35 -26.10 -21.02
N TYR A 545 -6.18 -25.13 -20.11
CA TYR A 545 -5.00 -24.99 -19.25
C TYR A 545 -5.39 -24.50 -17.85
N PRO A 546 -4.99 -25.23 -16.81
CA PRO A 546 -5.30 -24.87 -15.43
C PRO A 546 -4.34 -23.78 -14.92
N LEU A 547 -4.46 -22.58 -15.46
CA LEU A 547 -3.80 -21.45 -14.84
C LEU A 547 -4.46 -21.16 -13.50
N SER A 548 -3.64 -20.85 -12.50
CA SER A 548 -4.09 -20.39 -11.21
C SER A 548 -5.08 -19.25 -11.36
N PRO A 549 -6.13 -19.18 -10.54
CA PRO A 549 -6.82 -17.92 -10.33
C PRO A 549 -5.88 -16.84 -9.75
N PHE A 550 -4.74 -17.25 -9.19
CA PHE A 550 -3.66 -16.36 -8.76
C PHE A 550 -2.46 -16.51 -9.70
N PRO A 551 -2.39 -15.77 -10.82
CA PRO A 551 -1.27 -15.84 -11.76
C PRO A 551 0.08 -15.46 -11.10
N ALA A 552 0.04 -14.86 -9.93
CA ALA A 552 1.20 -14.61 -9.09
C ALA A 552 2.09 -15.83 -8.88
N ALA A 553 1.54 -17.05 -8.85
CA ALA A 553 2.33 -18.28 -8.74
C ALA A 553 3.33 -18.45 -9.88
N LEU A 554 2.92 -18.17 -11.11
CA LEU A 554 3.78 -18.24 -12.29
C LEU A 554 4.72 -17.03 -12.43
N LEU A 555 4.39 -15.90 -11.81
CA LEU A 555 5.20 -14.70 -11.81
C LEU A 555 6.23 -14.65 -10.67
N ALA A 556 6.12 -15.55 -9.69
CA ALA A 556 7.00 -15.63 -8.52
C ALA A 556 8.50 -15.67 -8.83
N PRO A 557 8.98 -16.27 -9.95
CA PRO A 557 10.39 -16.21 -10.30
C PRO A 557 10.95 -14.80 -10.51
N VAL A 558 10.08 -13.84 -10.85
CA VAL A 558 10.47 -12.41 -11.01
C VAL A 558 10.10 -11.62 -9.78
N TRP A 559 8.86 -11.75 -9.32
CA TRP A 559 8.35 -10.99 -8.18
C TRP A 559 7.45 -11.86 -7.30
N PRO A 560 7.67 -11.97 -5.98
CA PRO A 560 8.58 -11.15 -5.17
C PRO A 560 10.00 -11.70 -5.03
N SER A 561 10.34 -12.89 -5.60
CA SER A 561 11.62 -13.55 -5.34
C SER A 561 12.84 -12.78 -5.87
N GLY A 562 12.68 -12.05 -6.96
CA GLY A 562 13.78 -11.40 -7.64
C GLY A 562 14.80 -12.41 -8.24
N TRP A 563 14.41 -13.68 -8.41
CA TRP A 563 15.31 -14.73 -8.90
C TRP A 563 15.70 -14.56 -10.37
N ILE A 564 14.76 -14.11 -11.21
CA ILE A 564 14.99 -13.82 -12.63
C ILE A 564 14.75 -12.34 -12.91
N GLY A 565 15.63 -11.70 -13.65
CA GLY A 565 15.54 -10.30 -14.02
C GLY A 565 16.41 -9.92 -15.22
N LEU A 566 16.59 -8.64 -15.48
CA LEU A 566 17.30 -8.12 -16.67
C LEU A 566 18.77 -8.56 -16.77
N ASP A 567 19.42 -8.85 -15.68
CA ASP A 567 20.79 -9.39 -15.66
C ASP A 567 20.87 -10.83 -16.19
N ASP A 568 19.73 -11.56 -16.23
CA ASP A 568 19.61 -12.87 -16.85
C ASP A 568 19.27 -12.79 -18.34
N ALA A 569 19.20 -11.58 -18.91
CA ALA A 569 18.83 -11.40 -20.32
C ALA A 569 19.77 -12.17 -21.25
N GLY A 570 19.18 -12.97 -22.15
CA GLY A 570 19.91 -13.89 -23.03
C GLY A 570 20.03 -15.31 -22.50
N SER A 571 19.71 -15.58 -21.23
CA SER A 571 19.63 -16.94 -20.70
C SER A 571 18.34 -17.66 -21.14
N ARG A 572 18.39 -19.01 -21.14
CA ARG A 572 17.19 -19.81 -21.41
C ARG A 572 16.09 -19.57 -20.37
N LEU A 573 16.44 -19.43 -19.08
CA LEU A 573 15.47 -19.20 -18.02
C LEU A 573 14.74 -17.85 -18.22
N PHE A 574 15.46 -16.82 -18.63
CA PHE A 574 14.85 -15.52 -18.94
C PHE A 574 13.87 -15.61 -20.12
N ALA A 575 14.23 -16.36 -21.17
CA ALA A 575 13.34 -16.57 -22.31
C ALA A 575 12.05 -17.33 -21.91
N ILE A 576 12.18 -18.40 -21.11
CA ILE A 576 11.04 -19.15 -20.58
C ILE A 576 10.17 -18.25 -19.70
N MET A 577 10.79 -17.42 -18.85
CA MET A 577 10.04 -16.50 -17.98
C MET A 577 9.26 -15.46 -18.79
N ARG A 578 9.84 -14.92 -19.85
CA ARG A 578 9.11 -14.01 -20.73
C ARG A 578 7.94 -14.69 -21.44
N ASN A 579 8.10 -15.93 -21.89
CA ASN A 579 7.00 -16.71 -22.44
C ASN A 579 5.92 -16.95 -21.41
N THR A 580 6.30 -17.31 -20.18
CA THR A 580 5.36 -17.50 -19.06
C THR A 580 4.57 -16.23 -18.79
N ALA A 581 5.26 -15.10 -18.67
CA ALA A 581 4.63 -13.80 -18.45
C ALA A 581 3.68 -13.41 -19.60
N ARG A 582 4.10 -13.62 -20.85
CA ARG A 582 3.25 -13.40 -22.04
C ARG A 582 1.95 -14.19 -21.96
N VAL A 583 2.03 -15.48 -21.64
CA VAL A 583 0.84 -16.34 -21.49
C VAL A 583 -0.05 -15.83 -20.36
N VAL A 584 0.51 -15.48 -19.22
CA VAL A 584 -0.23 -14.94 -18.08
C VAL A 584 -0.90 -13.62 -18.45
N PHE A 585 -0.16 -12.66 -19.02
CA PHE A 585 -0.69 -11.32 -19.32
C PHE A 585 -1.75 -11.32 -20.41
N ASP A 586 -1.68 -12.24 -21.38
CA ASP A 586 -2.67 -12.34 -22.44
C ASP A 586 -3.96 -13.03 -21.98
N ARG A 587 -3.89 -13.91 -20.97
CA ARG A 587 -5.06 -14.67 -20.51
C ARG A 587 -5.70 -14.12 -19.27
N ASP A 588 -4.92 -13.85 -18.26
CA ASP A 588 -5.43 -13.82 -16.89
C ASP A 588 -5.64 -12.42 -16.34
N VAL A 589 -4.72 -11.51 -16.57
CA VAL A 589 -4.83 -10.17 -16.02
C VAL A 589 -6.07 -9.43 -16.53
N TYR A 590 -6.55 -9.82 -17.70
CA TYR A 590 -7.65 -9.15 -18.39
C TYR A 590 -8.93 -9.99 -18.50
N GLN A 591 -8.84 -11.29 -18.31
CA GLN A 591 -9.99 -12.20 -18.43
C GLN A 591 -10.50 -12.74 -17.10
N ILE A 592 -9.71 -12.67 -16.05
CA ILE A 592 -10.12 -13.08 -14.70
C ILE A 592 -11.12 -12.11 -14.09
N GLY A 593 -11.57 -11.24 -14.92
CA GLY A 593 -12.71 -10.48 -14.56
C GLY A 593 -13.83 -11.24 -13.86
N LYS A 594 -13.84 -12.50 -13.80
CA LYS A 594 -14.86 -13.30 -13.09
C LYS A 594 -14.60 -13.48 -11.60
N LEU A 595 -13.39 -13.19 -11.08
CA LEU A 595 -13.03 -13.49 -9.70
C LEU A 595 -12.49 -12.30 -8.90
N GLY A 596 -12.27 -11.17 -9.55
CA GLY A 596 -11.89 -9.95 -8.85
C GLY A 596 -10.51 -9.93 -8.20
N CYS A 597 -9.63 -10.85 -8.56
CA CYS A 597 -8.35 -11.01 -7.87
C CYS A 597 -7.15 -10.30 -8.50
N CYS A 598 -7.35 -9.54 -9.57
CA CYS A 598 -6.24 -9.07 -10.40
C CYS A 598 -5.46 -7.88 -9.83
N GLY A 599 -6.08 -7.04 -9.01
CA GLY A 599 -5.44 -5.85 -8.44
C GLY A 599 -4.29 -6.16 -7.48
N HIS A 600 -4.23 -7.38 -6.95
CA HIS A 600 -3.15 -7.85 -6.07
C HIS A 600 -2.17 -8.81 -6.76
N THR A 601 -2.06 -8.73 -8.08
CA THR A 601 -1.07 -9.51 -8.85
C THR A 601 0.09 -8.59 -9.24
N PRO A 602 1.36 -8.96 -8.98
CA PRO A 602 2.53 -8.14 -9.28
C PRO A 602 2.88 -8.17 -10.77
N SER A 603 1.87 -7.98 -11.61
CA SER A 603 2.01 -8.00 -13.06
C SER A 603 2.77 -6.80 -13.60
N PRO A 604 2.54 -5.56 -13.11
CA PRO A 604 3.27 -4.40 -13.60
C PRO A 604 4.77 -4.50 -13.30
N GLU A 605 5.13 -4.91 -12.06
CA GLU A 605 6.50 -5.10 -11.63
C GLU A 605 7.20 -6.19 -12.43
N THR A 606 6.50 -7.30 -12.66
CA THR A 606 7.03 -8.43 -13.44
C THR A 606 7.29 -8.03 -14.87
N ALA A 607 6.34 -7.35 -15.52
CA ALA A 607 6.51 -6.87 -16.89
C ALA A 607 7.70 -5.91 -17.01
N ALA A 608 7.83 -4.98 -16.05
CA ALA A 608 8.94 -4.03 -16.01
C ALA A 608 10.29 -4.74 -15.82
N ARG A 609 10.40 -5.69 -14.89
CA ARG A 609 11.64 -6.44 -14.62
C ARG A 609 12.06 -7.40 -15.74
N LEU A 610 11.14 -7.75 -16.61
CA LEU A 610 11.42 -8.53 -17.82
C LEU A 610 11.67 -7.64 -19.05
N GLY A 611 11.66 -6.32 -18.90
CA GLY A 611 11.82 -5.37 -20.00
C GLY A 611 10.69 -5.44 -21.04
N MET A 612 9.49 -5.89 -20.63
CA MET A 612 8.30 -5.98 -21.44
C MET A 612 7.55 -4.64 -21.41
N ARG A 613 8.13 -3.64 -22.07
CA ARG A 613 7.74 -2.22 -21.98
C ARG A 613 6.29 -1.95 -22.33
N GLU A 614 5.83 -2.50 -23.44
CA GLU A 614 4.46 -2.31 -23.93
C GLU A 614 3.45 -3.01 -23.01
N ASP A 615 3.77 -4.21 -22.53
CA ASP A 615 2.93 -4.93 -21.58
C ASP A 615 2.85 -4.19 -20.25
N ALA A 616 3.97 -3.68 -19.75
CA ALA A 616 3.99 -2.92 -18.49
C ALA A 616 3.10 -1.67 -18.59
N GLU A 617 3.20 -0.90 -19.67
CA GLU A 617 2.34 0.28 -19.89
C GLU A 617 0.86 -0.14 -20.01
N ARG A 618 0.56 -1.19 -20.79
CA ARG A 618 -0.79 -1.72 -20.98
C ARG A 618 -1.42 -2.18 -19.66
N ILE A 619 -0.63 -2.88 -18.82
CA ILE A 619 -1.08 -3.37 -17.51
C ILE A 619 -1.36 -2.20 -16.57
N LEU A 620 -0.49 -1.21 -16.50
CA LEU A 620 -0.71 -0.01 -15.68
C LEU A 620 -1.97 0.74 -16.10
N HIS A 621 -2.21 0.88 -17.41
CA HIS A 621 -3.45 1.47 -17.92
C HIS A 621 -4.68 0.66 -17.53
N HIS A 622 -4.59 -0.66 -17.57
CA HIS A 622 -5.67 -1.55 -17.12
C HIS A 622 -5.96 -1.37 -15.63
N PHE A 623 -4.93 -1.27 -14.79
CA PHE A 623 -5.10 -1.02 -13.36
C PHE A 623 -5.87 0.28 -13.10
N ILE A 624 -5.54 1.35 -13.80
CA ILE A 624 -6.26 2.61 -13.70
C ILE A 624 -7.73 2.43 -14.11
N SER A 625 -7.96 1.89 -15.29
CA SER A 625 -9.31 1.81 -15.88
C SER A 625 -10.22 0.85 -15.12
N SER A 626 -9.66 -0.22 -14.52
CA SER A 626 -10.45 -1.29 -13.91
C SER A 626 -10.57 -1.17 -12.40
N TYR A 627 -9.55 -0.67 -11.70
CA TYR A 627 -9.50 -0.72 -10.24
C TYR A 627 -9.61 0.63 -9.55
N GLN A 628 -9.35 1.76 -10.23
CA GLN A 628 -9.58 3.06 -9.63
C GLN A 628 -11.06 3.43 -9.67
N LEU A 629 -11.74 3.32 -8.53
CA LEU A 629 -13.19 3.53 -8.42
C LEU A 629 -13.57 4.91 -7.88
N PHE A 630 -12.69 5.55 -7.12
CA PHE A 630 -13.01 6.75 -6.37
C PHE A 630 -12.23 7.96 -6.88
N PRO A 631 -12.84 9.17 -6.85
CA PRO A 631 -12.23 10.39 -7.35
C PRO A 631 -11.05 10.88 -6.51
N ASN A 632 -10.78 10.26 -5.38
CA ASN A 632 -9.67 10.51 -4.46
C ASN A 632 -8.51 9.54 -4.63
N SER A 633 -8.41 8.85 -5.75
CA SER A 633 -7.44 7.81 -6.10
C SER A 633 -7.55 6.47 -5.38
N LEU A 634 -8.48 6.31 -4.45
CA LEU A 634 -8.67 5.01 -3.82
C LEU A 634 -9.08 3.96 -4.85
N MET A 635 -8.52 2.77 -4.72
CA MET A 635 -8.71 1.67 -5.65
C MET A 635 -9.42 0.49 -4.99
N HIS A 636 -10.01 -0.35 -5.81
CA HIS A 636 -10.48 -1.67 -5.44
C HIS A 636 -9.58 -2.73 -6.07
N PHE A 637 -9.60 -3.94 -5.57
CA PHE A 637 -8.80 -5.02 -6.14
C PHE A 637 -9.47 -5.72 -7.34
N ALA A 638 -10.74 -5.44 -7.58
CA ALA A 638 -11.55 -6.05 -8.62
C ALA A 638 -12.05 -5.01 -9.65
N ASP A 639 -12.31 -5.48 -10.87
CA ASP A 639 -12.93 -4.65 -11.90
C ASP A 639 -14.34 -4.19 -11.46
N ILE A 640 -14.62 -2.90 -11.63
CA ILE A 640 -15.89 -2.28 -11.23
C ILE A 640 -17.12 -2.97 -11.87
N THR A 641 -17.00 -3.42 -13.11
CA THR A 641 -18.10 -4.13 -13.79
C THR A 641 -18.46 -5.43 -13.09
N GLN A 642 -17.53 -5.97 -12.36
CA GLN A 642 -17.69 -7.21 -11.60
C GLN A 642 -18.05 -6.96 -10.16
N ALA A 643 -17.55 -5.91 -9.53
CA ALA A 643 -18.06 -5.45 -8.25
C ALA A 643 -19.59 -5.22 -8.33
N GLN A 644 -20.08 -4.71 -9.46
CA GLN A 644 -21.52 -4.61 -9.73
C GLN A 644 -22.19 -5.97 -9.96
N GLN A 645 -21.49 -6.92 -10.58
CA GLN A 645 -22.01 -8.29 -10.75
C GLN A 645 -21.97 -9.09 -9.45
N TRP A 646 -20.99 -8.86 -8.59
CA TRP A 646 -20.92 -9.48 -7.27
C TRP A 646 -22.08 -9.05 -6.37
N SER A 647 -22.52 -7.79 -6.48
CA SER A 647 -23.71 -7.34 -5.77
C SER A 647 -25.01 -8.01 -6.25
N ALA A 648 -24.98 -8.64 -7.43
CA ALA A 648 -26.08 -9.38 -8.02
C ALA A 648 -25.93 -10.91 -7.89
N VAL A 649 -24.81 -11.41 -7.36
CA VAL A 649 -24.57 -12.84 -7.17
C VAL A 649 -25.11 -13.26 -5.82
N ASP A 650 -26.20 -13.99 -5.84
CA ASP A 650 -26.90 -14.47 -4.65
C ASP A 650 -26.11 -15.50 -3.81
N ARG A 651 -25.00 -16.00 -4.30
CA ARG A 651 -24.13 -16.95 -3.57
C ARG A 651 -22.68 -16.89 -4.05
N PRO A 652 -21.71 -17.10 -3.16
CA PRO A 652 -20.36 -17.44 -3.58
C PRO A 652 -20.40 -18.75 -4.37
N GLN A 653 -19.69 -18.80 -5.49
CA GLN A 653 -19.58 -20.03 -6.29
C GLN A 653 -18.84 -21.14 -5.54
N ILE A 654 -18.19 -20.78 -4.44
CA ILE A 654 -17.41 -21.66 -3.59
C ILE A 654 -17.94 -21.52 -2.17
N LEU A 655 -18.53 -22.60 -1.68
CA LEU A 655 -18.83 -22.73 -0.27
C LEU A 655 -17.68 -23.48 0.40
N PRO A 656 -17.25 -23.09 1.61
CA PRO A 656 -16.44 -23.94 2.44
C PRO A 656 -17.02 -25.34 2.47
N ARG A 657 -16.19 -26.37 2.48
CA ARG A 657 -16.63 -27.79 2.41
C ARG A 657 -17.68 -28.17 3.45
N GLU A 658 -17.74 -27.42 4.53
CA GLU A 658 -18.57 -27.70 5.69
C GLU A 658 -19.86 -26.90 5.72
N ILE A 659 -20.03 -25.92 4.81
CA ILE A 659 -21.26 -25.13 4.70
C ILE A 659 -22.04 -25.59 3.49
N THR A 660 -23.22 -26.15 3.71
CA THR A 660 -24.14 -26.49 2.62
C THR A 660 -24.74 -25.23 2.02
N ALA A 661 -25.21 -25.34 0.76
CA ALA A 661 -25.92 -24.24 0.10
C ALA A 661 -27.12 -23.74 0.95
N THR A 662 -27.80 -24.65 1.61
CA THR A 662 -28.97 -24.34 2.48
C THR A 662 -28.53 -23.59 3.75
N GLN A 663 -27.41 -23.98 4.36
CA GLN A 663 -26.85 -23.26 5.51
C GLN A 663 -26.40 -21.85 5.11
N TRP A 664 -25.76 -21.71 3.95
CA TRP A 664 -25.41 -20.41 3.40
C TRP A 664 -26.65 -19.53 3.19
N GLU A 665 -27.71 -20.07 2.56
CA GLU A 665 -28.96 -19.34 2.34
C GLU A 665 -29.59 -18.90 3.66
N GLN A 666 -29.57 -19.74 4.69
CA GLN A 666 -30.06 -19.41 6.04
C GLN A 666 -29.23 -18.34 6.73
N MET A 667 -27.88 -18.42 6.60
CA MET A 667 -26.97 -17.42 7.15
C MET A 667 -27.14 -16.08 6.44
N HIS A 668 -27.24 -16.09 5.13
CA HIS A 668 -27.48 -14.92 4.31
C HIS A 668 -28.84 -14.27 4.61
N GLU A 669 -29.90 -15.06 4.74
CA GLU A 669 -31.24 -14.59 5.12
C GLU A 669 -31.25 -14.01 6.53
N LYS A 670 -30.57 -14.63 7.48
CA LYS A 670 -30.43 -14.13 8.86
C LYS A 670 -29.68 -12.79 8.90
N ALA A 671 -28.69 -12.61 8.05
CA ALA A 671 -27.88 -11.41 8.05
C ALA A 671 -28.49 -10.24 7.33
N PHE A 672 -29.06 -10.49 6.18
CA PHE A 672 -29.51 -9.47 5.23
C PHE A 672 -31.02 -9.41 5.11
N GLY A 673 -31.74 -10.38 5.69
CA GLY A 673 -33.16 -10.55 5.50
C GLY A 673 -33.49 -10.76 4.03
N ASN A 674 -34.74 -10.54 3.65
CA ASN A 674 -35.19 -10.61 2.25
C ASN A 674 -34.67 -9.45 1.37
N ARG A 675 -33.52 -8.86 1.71
CA ARG A 675 -32.92 -7.85 0.87
C ARG A 675 -32.21 -8.54 -0.28
N THR A 676 -32.88 -8.63 -1.40
CA THR A 676 -32.29 -9.09 -2.67
C THR A 676 -31.23 -8.18 -3.25
N GLN A 677 -30.93 -7.07 -2.61
CA GLN A 677 -29.88 -6.12 -2.99
C GLN A 677 -29.13 -5.67 -1.74
N ILE A 678 -27.95 -6.21 -1.53
CA ILE A 678 -26.94 -5.57 -0.71
C ILE A 678 -26.52 -4.32 -1.49
N PRO A 679 -26.55 -3.12 -0.90
CA PRO A 679 -26.07 -1.94 -1.60
C PRO A 679 -24.69 -2.21 -2.17
N SER A 680 -24.49 -1.98 -3.46
CA SER A 680 -23.19 -2.17 -4.12
C SER A 680 -22.05 -1.46 -3.40
N GLU A 681 -22.37 -0.38 -2.70
CA GLU A 681 -21.47 0.40 -1.84
C GLU A 681 -20.86 -0.40 -0.69
N TRP A 682 -21.46 -1.48 -0.26
CA TRP A 682 -20.95 -2.33 0.82
C TRP A 682 -19.83 -3.26 0.36
N PHE A 683 -19.74 -3.54 -0.92
CA PHE A 683 -18.67 -4.31 -1.54
C PHE A 683 -17.60 -3.42 -2.17
N LEU A 684 -17.86 -2.13 -2.33
CA LEU A 684 -16.92 -1.15 -2.85
C LEU A 684 -16.03 -0.63 -1.72
N HIS A 685 -15.17 -1.49 -1.20
CA HIS A 685 -14.13 -1.08 -0.28
C HIS A 685 -12.88 -0.66 -1.07
N CYS A 686 -12.12 0.26 -0.52
CA CYS A 686 -10.77 0.50 -1.01
C CYS A 686 -9.82 -0.58 -0.48
N TYR A 687 -8.89 -0.97 -1.34
CA TYR A 687 -7.80 -1.88 -1.02
C TYR A 687 -6.51 -1.31 -1.57
N PHE A 688 -5.49 -1.30 -0.74
CA PHE A 688 -4.24 -0.65 -1.12
C PHE A 688 -3.44 -1.44 -2.15
N GLU A 689 -3.63 -2.75 -2.28
CA GLU A 689 -2.80 -3.61 -3.12
C GLU A 689 -2.77 -3.18 -4.59
N ALA A 690 -3.92 -2.81 -5.15
CA ALA A 690 -3.98 -2.38 -6.55
C ALA A 690 -3.21 -1.07 -6.76
N ALA A 691 -3.36 -0.11 -5.85
CA ALA A 691 -2.63 1.15 -5.88
C ALA A 691 -1.13 0.94 -5.62
N ALA A 692 -0.79 0.04 -4.71
CA ALA A 692 0.59 -0.29 -4.37
C ALA A 692 1.33 -0.99 -5.51
N ASN A 693 0.68 -1.95 -6.20
CA ASN A 693 1.26 -2.60 -7.38
C ASN A 693 1.38 -1.64 -8.55
N LEU A 694 0.38 -0.78 -8.77
CA LEU A 694 0.50 0.30 -9.77
C LEU A 694 1.69 1.20 -9.46
N PHE A 695 1.84 1.60 -8.20
CA PHE A 695 2.94 2.44 -7.74
C PHE A 695 4.30 1.74 -7.91
N ALA A 696 4.46 0.54 -7.35
CA ALA A 696 5.69 -0.22 -7.44
C ALA A 696 6.07 -0.52 -8.90
N GLY A 697 5.11 -0.95 -9.72
CA GLY A 697 5.32 -1.20 -11.15
C GLY A 697 5.75 0.05 -11.91
N THR A 698 5.19 1.22 -11.58
CA THR A 698 5.61 2.50 -12.18
C THR A 698 7.06 2.83 -11.83
N LEU A 699 7.47 2.61 -10.58
CA LEU A 699 8.86 2.83 -10.17
C LEU A 699 9.82 1.89 -10.90
N GLU A 700 9.43 0.63 -11.10
CA GLU A 700 10.22 -0.38 -11.83
C GLU A 700 10.38 -0.05 -13.34
N LEU A 701 9.51 0.77 -13.93
CA LEU A 701 9.75 1.31 -15.29
C LEU A 701 10.96 2.24 -15.33
N LEU A 702 11.19 2.97 -14.24
CA LEU A 702 12.12 4.10 -14.17
C LEU A 702 13.48 3.70 -13.61
N LEU A 703 13.47 2.94 -12.51
CA LEU A 703 14.69 2.53 -11.81
C LEU A 703 14.54 1.11 -11.30
N GLN A 704 15.48 0.25 -11.64
CA GLN A 704 15.63 -1.06 -11.04
C GLN A 704 17.00 -1.17 -10.38
N SER A 705 17.04 -1.88 -9.24
CA SER A 705 18.28 -2.23 -8.58
C SER A 705 18.25 -3.70 -8.24
N ARG A 706 19.24 -4.46 -8.72
CA ARG A 706 19.32 -5.90 -8.52
C ARG A 706 20.77 -6.36 -8.56
N GLY A 707 21.14 -7.20 -7.60
CA GLY A 707 22.50 -7.73 -7.53
C GLY A 707 23.58 -6.63 -7.40
N GLY A 708 23.19 -5.49 -6.86
CA GLY A 708 24.04 -4.30 -6.75
C GLY A 708 24.31 -3.56 -8.06
N VAL A 709 23.51 -3.82 -9.11
CA VAL A 709 23.55 -3.11 -10.40
C VAL A 709 22.32 -2.21 -10.54
N ILE A 710 22.53 -0.97 -10.93
CA ILE A 710 21.50 0.04 -11.16
C ILE A 710 21.15 0.06 -12.65
N TYR A 711 19.86 -0.01 -12.96
CA TYR A 711 19.32 0.08 -14.31
C TYR A 711 18.39 1.31 -14.39
N VAL A 712 18.68 2.24 -15.28
CA VAL A 712 17.87 3.47 -15.47
C VAL A 712 16.98 3.32 -16.69
N PHE A 713 15.71 3.65 -16.55
CA PHE A 713 14.66 3.52 -17.57
C PHE A 713 14.61 2.15 -18.27
N PRO A 714 14.74 1.04 -17.52
CA PRO A 714 14.90 -0.28 -18.15
C PRO A 714 13.65 -0.73 -18.91
N ALA A 715 12.48 -0.25 -18.47
CA ALA A 715 11.20 -0.66 -19.04
C ALA A 715 10.30 0.53 -19.45
N LEU A 716 10.84 1.72 -19.56
CA LEU A 716 10.11 2.86 -20.10
C LEU A 716 9.87 2.64 -21.61
N ALA A 717 8.64 2.85 -22.08
CA ALA A 717 8.31 2.70 -23.47
C ALA A 717 9.10 3.68 -24.35
N GLU A 718 9.28 3.31 -25.62
CA GLU A 718 10.04 4.12 -26.57
C GLU A 718 9.40 5.51 -26.77
N ALA A 719 10.25 6.50 -27.07
CA ALA A 719 9.85 7.89 -27.31
C ALA A 719 9.09 8.57 -26.16
N ARG A 720 9.22 8.07 -24.92
CA ARG A 720 8.67 8.71 -23.72
C ARG A 720 9.63 9.73 -23.14
N THR A 721 9.07 10.71 -22.44
CA THR A 721 9.82 11.71 -21.66
C THR A 721 9.49 11.54 -20.19
N ALA A 722 10.50 11.26 -19.41
CA ALA A 722 10.37 11.04 -17.96
C ALA A 722 11.61 11.54 -17.22
N MET A 723 11.44 11.89 -15.97
CA MET A 723 12.53 12.18 -15.04
C MET A 723 12.20 11.62 -13.67
N PHE A 724 13.20 11.18 -12.96
CA PHE A 724 13.03 10.70 -11.60
C PHE A 724 14.21 11.07 -10.70
N THR A 725 13.94 11.11 -9.39
CA THR A 725 14.89 10.96 -8.31
C THR A 725 14.39 9.85 -7.42
N LEU A 726 15.05 8.70 -7.43
CA LEU A 726 14.66 7.49 -6.72
C LEU A 726 15.87 6.87 -5.99
N TRP A 727 15.59 5.92 -5.12
CA TRP A 727 16.60 5.19 -4.36
C TRP A 727 16.82 3.79 -4.94
N ALA A 728 18.07 3.40 -5.00
CA ALA A 728 18.53 2.07 -5.33
C ALA A 728 19.11 1.38 -4.09
N GLU A 729 19.40 0.08 -4.21
CA GLU A 729 20.11 -0.67 -3.17
C GLU A 729 21.43 0.00 -2.79
N ASP A 730 21.97 -0.35 -1.62
CA ASP A 730 23.21 0.12 -1.04
C ASP A 730 23.26 1.64 -0.75
N GLY A 731 22.08 2.28 -0.63
CA GLY A 731 21.95 3.69 -0.25
C GLY A 731 22.31 4.66 -1.36
N PHE A 732 22.15 4.28 -2.62
CA PHE A 732 22.34 5.17 -3.76
C PHE A 732 21.04 5.90 -4.10
N ARG A 733 21.10 7.23 -4.18
CA ARG A 733 20.02 8.07 -4.69
C ARG A 733 20.34 8.40 -6.15
N VAL A 734 19.44 8.07 -7.04
CA VAL A 734 19.66 8.17 -8.49
C VAL A 734 18.70 9.18 -9.09
N THR A 735 19.22 10.12 -9.86
CA THR A 735 18.43 11.07 -10.65
C THR A 735 18.78 10.89 -12.12
N SER A 736 17.77 10.74 -12.97
CA SER A 736 17.99 10.61 -14.40
C SER A 736 16.84 11.21 -15.20
N GLU A 737 17.13 11.66 -16.41
CA GLU A 737 16.18 12.23 -17.35
C GLU A 737 16.27 11.51 -18.70
N CYS A 738 15.12 11.11 -19.20
CA CYS A 738 14.92 10.59 -20.54
C CYS A 738 14.02 11.57 -21.32
N ALA A 739 14.43 11.99 -22.47
CA ALA A 739 13.63 12.87 -23.33
C ALA A 739 13.44 12.24 -24.71
N ASN A 740 12.18 11.95 -25.07
CA ASN A 740 11.83 11.25 -26.31
C ASN A 740 12.64 9.94 -26.51
N GLY A 741 12.82 9.18 -25.44
CA GLY A 741 13.58 7.91 -25.44
C GLY A 741 15.11 8.08 -25.33
N ASP A 742 15.64 9.31 -25.34
CA ASP A 742 17.07 9.58 -25.17
C ASP A 742 17.39 9.87 -23.70
N ILE A 743 18.13 8.98 -23.04
CA ILE A 743 18.60 9.15 -21.67
C ILE A 743 19.78 10.12 -21.71
N ARG A 744 19.64 11.25 -21.02
CA ARG A 744 20.58 12.37 -21.09
C ARG A 744 21.77 12.24 -20.17
N TYR A 745 21.51 11.85 -18.93
CA TYR A 745 22.51 11.68 -17.89
C TYR A 745 22.01 10.70 -16.81
N ILE A 746 22.91 10.25 -15.95
CA ILE A 746 22.62 9.51 -14.73
C ILE A 746 23.40 10.19 -13.60
N ALA A 747 22.71 10.80 -12.66
CA ALA A 747 23.32 11.34 -11.46
C ALA A 747 23.13 10.32 -10.31
N VAL A 748 24.22 9.94 -9.67
CA VAL A 748 24.24 9.04 -8.51
C VAL A 748 24.79 9.79 -7.31
N GLU A 749 24.05 9.81 -6.23
CA GLU A 749 24.44 10.33 -4.94
C GLU A 749 24.59 9.16 -3.97
N SER A 750 25.77 8.99 -3.40
CA SER A 750 26.04 7.93 -2.44
C SER A 750 25.88 8.47 -1.03
N THR A 751 25.08 7.81 -0.19
CA THR A 751 24.93 8.21 1.22
C THR A 751 26.02 7.64 2.12
N ARG A 752 26.71 6.58 1.70
CA ARG A 752 27.70 5.88 2.53
C ARG A 752 29.04 5.59 1.87
N GLY A 753 29.16 5.87 0.57
CA GLY A 753 30.32 5.46 -0.22
C GLY A 753 30.24 3.99 -0.66
N GLY A 754 31.31 3.50 -1.28
CA GLY A 754 31.46 2.14 -1.77
C GLY A 754 31.32 2.01 -3.27
N LEU A 755 31.38 0.77 -3.75
CA LEU A 755 31.36 0.45 -5.18
C LEU A 755 29.96 0.66 -5.76
N CYS A 756 29.83 1.56 -6.72
CA CYS A 756 28.63 1.77 -7.53
C CYS A 756 28.76 1.05 -8.86
N ARG A 757 27.72 0.32 -9.25
CA ARG A 757 27.63 -0.35 -10.55
C ARG A 757 26.38 0.06 -11.29
N VAL A 758 26.55 0.55 -12.53
CA VAL A 758 25.45 1.03 -13.37
C VAL A 758 25.48 0.33 -14.71
N CYS A 759 24.35 -0.25 -15.11
CA CYS A 759 24.18 -0.74 -16.47
C CYS A 759 23.96 0.44 -17.41
N LEU A 760 24.94 0.72 -18.27
CA LEU A 760 24.88 1.85 -19.20
C LEU A 760 23.80 1.63 -20.26
N PRO A 761 22.90 2.60 -20.44
CA PRO A 761 21.94 2.56 -21.54
C PRO A 761 22.57 2.91 -22.91
N TRP A 762 23.79 3.41 -22.91
CA TRP A 762 24.51 3.87 -24.11
C TRP A 762 25.63 2.90 -24.51
N THR A 763 25.94 2.90 -25.81
CA THR A 763 27.16 2.26 -26.37
C THR A 763 28.29 3.29 -26.62
N ALA A 764 28.02 4.59 -26.37
CA ALA A 764 28.96 5.68 -26.57
C ALA A 764 30.01 5.77 -25.44
N SER A 765 31.11 6.48 -25.73
CA SER A 765 32.09 6.83 -24.68
C SER A 765 31.44 7.69 -23.59
N VAL A 766 31.66 7.33 -22.34
CA VAL A 766 31.09 8.02 -21.18
C VAL A 766 32.16 8.75 -20.36
N CYS A 767 31.70 9.66 -19.52
CA CYS A 767 32.48 10.38 -18.54
C CYS A 767 31.76 10.33 -17.20
N ILE A 768 32.48 10.19 -16.10
CA ILE A 768 31.95 10.38 -14.75
C ILE A 768 32.60 11.65 -14.18
N ARG A 769 31.78 12.55 -13.67
CA ARG A 769 32.25 13.82 -13.10
C ARG A 769 31.71 13.98 -11.67
N THR A 770 32.56 14.41 -10.75
CA THR A 770 32.17 14.90 -9.42
C THR A 770 32.68 16.32 -9.27
N GLY A 771 31.79 17.31 -9.15
CA GLY A 771 32.16 18.72 -9.32
C GLY A 771 32.83 18.96 -10.67
N HIS A 772 34.09 19.46 -10.64
CA HIS A 772 34.88 19.72 -11.85
C HIS A 772 35.89 18.60 -12.18
N THR A 773 35.89 17.49 -11.42
CA THR A 773 36.89 16.42 -11.53
C THR A 773 36.28 15.17 -12.18
N GLU A 774 36.99 14.58 -13.15
CA GLU A 774 36.63 13.29 -13.70
C GLU A 774 36.98 12.17 -12.70
N ALA A 775 36.06 11.24 -12.45
CA ALA A 775 36.28 10.05 -11.64
C ALA A 775 36.74 8.89 -12.53
N ALA A 776 37.64 8.06 -12.00
CA ALA A 776 38.05 6.83 -12.64
C ALA A 776 36.96 5.77 -12.56
N PHE A 777 36.83 4.94 -13.58
CA PHE A 777 35.89 3.82 -13.64
C PHE A 777 36.44 2.65 -14.42
N THR A 778 35.82 1.49 -14.26
CA THR A 778 36.02 0.31 -15.11
C THR A 778 34.74 -0.01 -15.87
N LEU A 779 34.85 -0.64 -17.02
CA LEU A 779 33.72 -1.02 -17.85
C LEU A 779 33.88 -2.50 -18.22
N ASP A 780 32.89 -3.31 -17.84
CA ASP A 780 32.75 -4.71 -18.23
C ASP A 780 31.43 -4.89 -19.00
N GLY A 781 31.53 -5.09 -20.31
CA GLY A 781 30.37 -5.05 -21.18
C GLY A 781 29.64 -3.71 -21.09
N LYS A 782 28.43 -3.73 -20.53
CA LYS A 782 27.63 -2.52 -20.26
C LYS A 782 27.69 -2.09 -18.79
N ILE A 783 28.35 -2.84 -17.93
CA ILE A 783 28.41 -2.52 -16.50
C ILE A 783 29.58 -1.59 -16.22
N LEU A 784 29.26 -0.37 -15.89
CA LEU A 784 30.20 0.64 -15.43
C LEU A 784 30.33 0.52 -13.92
N SER A 785 31.58 0.45 -13.41
CA SER A 785 31.88 0.32 -11.99
C SER A 785 32.86 1.41 -11.53
N PHE A 786 32.55 2.08 -10.43
CA PHE A 786 33.41 3.15 -9.87
C PHE A 786 33.20 3.25 -8.35
N GLU A 787 34.26 3.69 -7.66
CA GLU A 787 34.22 3.94 -6.22
C GLU A 787 33.54 5.27 -5.92
N THR A 788 32.71 5.28 -4.89
CA THR A 788 32.01 6.46 -4.41
C THR A 788 32.41 6.84 -2.99
N ALA A 789 32.37 8.13 -2.68
CA ALA A 789 32.54 8.66 -1.33
C ALA A 789 31.17 9.02 -0.72
N PRO A 790 31.01 8.97 0.61
CA PRO A 790 29.78 9.41 1.28
C PRO A 790 29.41 10.85 0.89
N ASP A 791 28.11 11.10 0.81
CA ASP A 791 27.49 12.41 0.55
C ASP A 791 28.04 13.11 -0.71
N THR A 792 28.47 12.28 -1.68
CA THR A 792 29.08 12.75 -2.91
C THR A 792 28.21 12.38 -4.12
N ARG A 793 27.98 13.36 -4.99
CA ARG A 793 27.25 13.20 -6.23
C ARG A 793 28.19 12.97 -7.41
N TYR A 794 27.87 11.99 -8.22
CA TYR A 794 28.57 11.60 -9.44
C TYR A 794 27.62 11.73 -10.63
N LEU A 795 28.06 12.41 -11.69
CA LEU A 795 27.29 12.61 -12.90
C LEU A 795 27.91 11.81 -14.04
N ILE A 796 27.15 10.84 -14.55
CA ILE A 796 27.53 9.94 -15.64
C ILE A 796 26.81 10.42 -16.91
N PHE A 797 27.54 10.66 -17.99
CA PHE A 797 27.00 11.16 -19.23
C PHE A 797 27.85 10.73 -20.44
N ARG A 798 27.27 10.84 -21.64
CA ARG A 798 28.01 10.65 -22.89
C ARG A 798 29.00 11.80 -23.10
N ARG A 799 30.26 11.50 -23.34
CA ARG A 799 31.33 12.51 -23.47
C ARG A 799 31.03 13.57 -24.53
N GLU A 800 30.36 13.19 -25.62
CA GLU A 800 29.98 14.10 -26.71
C GLU A 800 28.76 14.98 -26.38
N PHE A 801 28.04 14.65 -25.34
CA PHE A 801 26.83 15.34 -24.90
C PHE A 801 26.90 15.69 -23.43
N PRO A 802 27.69 16.69 -23.05
CA PRO A 802 27.81 17.11 -21.65
C PRO A 802 26.48 17.69 -21.13
N PRO A 803 26.18 17.51 -19.85
CA PRO A 803 24.88 17.86 -19.26
C PRO A 803 24.51 19.34 -19.43
N GLU A 804 25.48 20.22 -19.52
CA GLU A 804 25.27 21.66 -19.75
C GLU A 804 24.43 21.96 -21.00
N ASN A 805 24.42 21.06 -21.98
CA ASN A 805 23.61 21.17 -23.16
C ASN A 805 22.10 20.98 -22.90
N TYR A 806 21.74 20.41 -21.74
CA TYR A 806 20.37 20.05 -21.37
C TYR A 806 19.76 20.96 -20.31
N TYR A 807 20.56 21.78 -19.63
CA TYR A 807 20.15 22.58 -18.47
C TYR A 807 19.09 23.65 -18.76
N HIS A 808 18.66 23.82 -19.98
CA HIS A 808 17.76 24.90 -20.40
C HIS A 808 16.33 24.49 -20.77
N ASN A 809 15.97 23.22 -20.61
CA ASN A 809 14.62 22.77 -20.91
C ASN A 809 13.78 22.64 -19.62
N PRO A 810 13.07 23.69 -19.19
CA PRO A 810 12.19 23.58 -18.06
C PRO A 810 10.99 22.68 -18.39
N PHE A 811 10.63 21.77 -17.47
CA PHE A 811 9.33 21.08 -17.58
C PHE A 811 8.21 22.11 -17.44
N PRO A 812 7.23 22.11 -18.33
CA PRO A 812 6.08 23.00 -18.19
C PRO A 812 5.34 22.66 -16.90
N TYR A 813 5.16 23.67 -16.08
CA TYR A 813 4.45 23.57 -14.81
C TYR A 813 3.19 24.41 -14.84
N HIS A 814 2.09 23.84 -14.38
CA HIS A 814 0.84 24.53 -14.11
C HIS A 814 0.18 23.94 -12.85
N ILE A 815 -0.53 24.74 -12.13
CA ILE A 815 -1.36 24.28 -11.02
C ILE A 815 -2.57 23.54 -11.60
N ASN A 816 -2.88 22.36 -11.04
CA ASN A 816 -4.11 21.67 -11.44
C ASN A 816 -5.33 22.50 -11.02
N GLU A 817 -6.20 22.78 -11.95
CA GLU A 817 -7.39 23.59 -11.72
C GLU A 817 -8.71 22.81 -11.78
N GLY A 818 -8.66 21.51 -12.00
CA GLY A 818 -9.89 20.74 -12.14
C GLY A 818 -9.73 19.23 -12.07
N LYS A 819 -10.81 18.56 -12.44
CA LYS A 819 -10.87 17.11 -12.56
C LYS A 819 -9.93 16.62 -13.67
N LYS A 820 -9.16 15.60 -13.38
CA LYS A 820 -8.42 14.82 -14.38
C LYS A 820 -9.19 13.56 -14.74
N THR A 821 -9.03 13.07 -15.96
CA THR A 821 -9.69 11.85 -16.43
C THR A 821 -8.71 10.95 -17.15
N PHE A 822 -8.90 9.66 -17.01
CA PHE A 822 -8.21 8.64 -17.75
C PHE A 822 -9.21 7.50 -18.01
N ASP A 823 -9.63 7.33 -19.26
CA ASP A 823 -10.70 6.41 -19.65
C ASP A 823 -11.95 6.65 -18.76
N ARG A 824 -12.43 5.64 -18.05
CA ARG A 824 -13.55 5.77 -17.10
C ARG A 824 -13.16 6.27 -15.71
N ALA A 825 -11.89 6.25 -15.38
CA ALA A 825 -11.37 6.73 -14.11
C ALA A 825 -11.28 8.25 -14.04
N SER A 826 -11.35 8.80 -12.83
CA SER A 826 -11.18 10.24 -12.64
C SER A 826 -10.57 10.58 -11.29
N LEU A 827 -9.81 11.67 -11.27
CA LEU A 827 -9.31 12.33 -10.07
C LEU A 827 -9.98 13.68 -9.91
N GLY A 828 -10.56 13.92 -8.75
CA GLY A 828 -11.38 15.12 -8.51
C GLY A 828 -12.80 15.01 -9.05
N LEU A 829 -13.59 16.04 -8.80
CA LEU A 829 -14.98 16.13 -9.19
C LEU A 829 -15.22 17.39 -10.02
N SER A 830 -15.89 17.27 -11.16
CA SER A 830 -16.32 18.42 -11.98
C SER A 830 -17.51 19.14 -11.36
N ALA A 831 -17.77 20.38 -11.76
CA ALA A 831 -18.92 21.15 -11.33
C ALA A 831 -20.27 20.55 -11.74
N TYR A 832 -20.27 19.74 -12.82
CA TYR A 832 -21.47 19.13 -13.38
C TYR A 832 -21.35 17.61 -13.37
N TYR A 833 -22.51 16.95 -13.27
CA TYR A 833 -22.63 15.50 -13.29
C TYR A 833 -22.38 14.89 -14.66
#